data_03624c21a3eb206f312449bea8c5ae3d
#
_entry.id   03624c21a3eb206f312449bea8c5ae3d
#
_cell.length_a   1.000
_cell.length_b   1.000
_cell.length_c   1.000
_cell.angle_alpha   90.00
_cell.angle_beta   90.00
_cell.angle_gamma   90.00
#
_symmetry.space_group_name_H-M   'P 1'
#
loop_
_entity.id
_entity.type
_entity.pdbx_description
1 polymer ?
#
loop_
_entity_poly.entity_id
_entity_poly.type
_entity_poly.pdbx_seq_one_letter_code
_entity_poly.pdbx_strand_id
1 'polypeptide(L)'
;MRNFLGMRNTIWPTAMLTLALSGGSSAFGATALAQSIHLPAQSLEKSLTQLARQTGVNFGVDSQLVAGKQAPALEGNYTVEQALDRLLNSNNLYAEPTGTGNAFIIRPMASVPAADDVQSIPTGAENSRTGNEGRGDVIMVKAQITPGPMEIGSQQLVAEEIAKKPTSNGNITELLRTNPNVQFSETSRNSETPGELAPDVVSFHGEKFYNNNFMIDGMSNNDRLNPGVNVGEVGSTANGNAADDFPSGHPESFWIDSSLIDSLSVYDSNVSAKYGQFTGGVIDAKLKKPSFTEPSGSVSYRTTRSSWTKYHLEKKDEASFSAATTLKRQPKFTKNFYNLNVSQPLNDNAALMFVYSRKESDIPFWHTIFQKWEDQSRESETYMLRGAWDANERNQFSLSLMHSPHSASYVRSNIKGAGFTAEGGGYNANLKWDNQNKWGKVATQLIWKQNENTIKNEGDNFYAWAKTDSIDWVSSFSGTAAQQGGYGTVRTEQSGINFKQDWQLNPFSAWGVQHQFDFGFDTDFSKARYQRRDTSYSYTVAVKSAAIVCESGDSACINGEQYLSQRAVYEASDVSVAASTYSVYLQDTLTASRLTMVPGVRVDYDDYMKNMNVSPRFSTSYDVWGDRSTEVFGGVNRYYAGNVLAYKLREARKQPYTECRANTLTNVGGCTQKSTNVTPDEWVFGRKLNQANYRYTSLNTPYSDELNLGAQQRIYDTVWTLKWVHREAKDQFAAERDTATKTYELTNNGKSESDTFSLMVKPVSPIEWNSTVFSWSAGANIHKSTSSNKDYDTEADLDRQIIYNGKMIRAIDKPADNYNRPWTAFLELNTEIPNWRLDWTQRLSYVGGYKAIKRTETINCPDDDRCSGYVGSTDVYEEEQYGNNMLLDWRIAYTQPLGKQNLKVGVDVLNVLNKANKNESNYGLGRQFWLDVTYSW
;
A
#
# COMPACT_ATOMS: atom_id res chain seq x y z
N MET A 1 56.33 -16.20 8.95
CA MET A 1 56.87 -16.36 10.30
C MET A 1 55.89 -15.80 11.30
N ARG A 2 55.35 -16.71 12.11
CA ARG A 2 54.87 -16.57 13.53
C ARG A 2 53.92 -15.44 13.88
N ASN A 3 52.65 -15.87 14.06
CA ASN A 3 51.92 -16.03 15.35
C ASN A 3 51.40 -14.74 16.00
N PHE A 4 50.10 -14.59 16.14
CA PHE A 4 49.45 -14.98 17.40
C PHE A 4 47.90 -15.06 17.24
N LEU A 5 47.40 -16.23 17.55
CA LEU A 5 46.01 -16.49 17.92
C LEU A 5 45.69 -15.79 19.25
N GLY A 6 44.52 -15.18 19.30
CA GLY A 6 43.92 -14.67 20.53
C GLY A 6 42.39 -14.85 20.46
N MET A 7 41.95 -16.09 20.70
CA MET A 7 40.53 -16.36 21.04
C MET A 7 40.21 -15.67 22.39
N ARG A 8 39.16 -14.85 22.42
CA ARG A 8 38.39 -14.59 23.62
C ARG A 8 36.97 -14.99 23.40
N ASN A 9 36.63 -16.14 23.96
CA ASN A 9 35.30 -16.58 24.28
C ASN A 9 34.61 -15.55 25.17
N THR A 10 33.53 -14.96 24.72
CA THR A 10 32.52 -14.34 25.58
C THR A 10 31.26 -15.21 25.53
N ILE A 11 31.09 -15.87 26.65
CA ILE A 11 29.95 -16.72 27.00
C ILE A 11 28.72 -15.85 27.09
N TRP A 12 27.68 -16.20 26.32
CA TRP A 12 26.33 -15.68 26.47
C TRP A 12 25.67 -16.33 27.68
N PRO A 13 25.01 -15.57 28.59
CA PRO A 13 24.16 -16.17 29.60
C PRO A 13 22.81 -16.51 28.97
N THR A 14 22.56 -17.78 28.83
CA THR A 14 21.23 -18.39 28.61
C THR A 14 20.42 -18.21 29.90
N ALA A 15 19.58 -17.19 29.95
CA ALA A 15 18.53 -17.12 30.96
C ALA A 15 17.30 -17.89 30.44
N MET A 16 17.30 -19.20 30.65
CA MET A 16 16.07 -20.01 30.65
C MET A 16 15.29 -19.64 31.91
N LEU A 17 14.14 -18.98 31.72
CA LEU A 17 13.11 -18.86 32.73
C LEU A 17 12.33 -20.17 32.78
N THR A 18 12.81 -21.12 33.59
CA THR A 18 12.05 -22.33 33.96
C THR A 18 11.10 -21.94 35.07
N LEU A 19 9.82 -21.69 34.71
CA LEU A 19 8.73 -21.72 35.67
C LEU A 19 8.29 -23.16 35.83
N ALA A 20 8.70 -23.77 36.96
CA ALA A 20 8.17 -25.05 37.44
C ALA A 20 6.71 -24.85 37.87
N LEU A 21 5.76 -25.39 37.10
CA LEU A 21 4.38 -25.63 37.52
C LEU A 21 4.26 -27.08 38.02
N SER A 22 4.35 -27.23 39.31
CA SER A 22 3.97 -28.48 39.99
C SER A 22 2.44 -28.60 40.08
N GLY A 23 1.96 -29.69 39.59
CA GLY A 23 0.78 -30.48 39.71
C GLY A 23 -0.49 -29.90 40.36
N GLY A 24 -1.54 -30.03 39.59
CA GLY A 24 -2.92 -29.95 40.06
C GLY A 24 -3.87 -30.23 38.91
N SER A 25 -4.13 -31.50 38.64
CA SER A 25 -5.16 -31.94 37.69
C SER A 25 -6.56 -31.64 38.26
N SER A 26 -7.20 -30.63 37.68
CA SER A 26 -8.67 -30.54 37.69
C SER A 26 -9.13 -30.11 36.31
N ALA A 27 -9.85 -31.01 35.66
CA ALA A 27 -10.54 -30.80 34.41
C ALA A 27 -11.60 -29.70 34.60
N PHE A 28 -11.37 -28.54 34.06
CA PHE A 28 -12.44 -27.56 33.82
C PHE A 28 -12.60 -27.39 32.30
N GLY A 29 -13.74 -27.86 31.80
CA GLY A 29 -14.23 -27.54 30.46
C GLY A 29 -14.38 -26.01 30.34
N ALA A 30 -13.96 -25.44 29.21
CA ALA A 30 -14.20 -24.07 28.93
C ALA A 30 -15.71 -23.82 28.86
N THR A 31 -16.29 -23.23 29.88
CA THR A 31 -17.66 -22.73 29.86
C THR A 31 -17.64 -21.39 29.17
N ALA A 32 -18.11 -21.33 27.92
CA ALA A 32 -18.50 -20.09 27.26
C ALA A 32 -19.44 -19.32 28.23
N LEU A 33 -19.19 -18.04 28.43
CA LEU A 33 -19.95 -17.22 29.36
C LEU A 33 -21.46 -17.24 28.98
N ALA A 34 -22.28 -17.68 29.87
CA ALA A 34 -23.72 -17.63 29.71
C ALA A 34 -24.19 -16.19 29.75
N GLN A 35 -24.92 -15.78 28.73
CA GLN A 35 -25.53 -14.46 28.61
C GLN A 35 -27.02 -14.54 28.87
N SER A 36 -27.63 -13.49 29.40
CA SER A 36 -29.08 -13.41 29.57
C SER A 36 -29.71 -13.24 28.16
N ILE A 37 -30.38 -14.31 27.73
CA ILE A 37 -31.06 -14.39 26.44
C ILE A 37 -32.57 -14.34 26.67
N HIS A 38 -33.22 -13.43 25.93
CA HIS A 38 -34.68 -13.24 25.97
C HIS A 38 -35.25 -13.22 24.56
N LEU A 39 -35.83 -14.35 24.12
CA LEU A 39 -36.41 -14.54 22.80
C LEU A 39 -37.83 -15.02 22.90
N PRO A 40 -38.86 -14.34 22.38
CA PRO A 40 -40.21 -14.86 22.33
C PRO A 40 -40.33 -16.00 21.31
N ALA A 41 -41.36 -16.81 21.44
CA ALA A 41 -41.71 -17.82 20.42
C ALA A 41 -42.12 -17.08 19.12
N GLN A 42 -41.37 -17.35 18.04
CA GLN A 42 -41.56 -16.65 16.73
C GLN A 42 -40.90 -17.48 15.62
N SER A 43 -40.92 -16.98 14.38
CA SER A 43 -40.22 -17.65 13.29
C SER A 43 -38.74 -17.86 13.61
N LEU A 44 -38.16 -18.99 13.20
CA LEU A 44 -36.77 -19.35 13.46
C LEU A 44 -35.82 -18.29 12.94
N GLU A 45 -36.08 -17.72 11.77
CA GLU A 45 -35.32 -16.62 11.17
C GLU A 45 -35.26 -15.36 12.08
N LYS A 46 -36.42 -14.95 12.65
CA LYS A 46 -36.46 -13.83 13.58
C LYS A 46 -35.72 -14.13 14.89
N SER A 47 -35.86 -15.37 15.43
CA SER A 47 -35.15 -15.77 16.63
C SER A 47 -33.65 -15.81 16.44
N LEU A 48 -33.15 -16.30 15.32
CA LEU A 48 -31.73 -16.26 14.97
C LEU A 48 -31.23 -14.81 14.81
N THR A 49 -31.99 -13.96 14.16
CA THR A 49 -31.67 -12.54 14.01
C THR A 49 -31.60 -11.82 15.37
N GLN A 50 -32.53 -12.12 16.26
CA GLN A 50 -32.51 -11.53 17.60
C GLN A 50 -31.39 -12.13 18.48
N LEU A 51 -31.12 -13.43 18.37
CA LEU A 51 -29.99 -14.05 19.06
C LEU A 51 -28.66 -13.43 18.59
N ALA A 52 -28.48 -13.24 17.28
CA ALA A 52 -27.34 -12.54 16.73
C ALA A 52 -27.15 -11.15 17.31
N ARG A 53 -28.24 -10.39 17.46
CA ARG A 53 -28.21 -9.04 18.05
C ARG A 53 -27.87 -9.04 19.53
N GLN A 54 -28.38 -10.03 20.30
CA GLN A 54 -28.13 -10.11 21.74
C GLN A 54 -26.73 -10.64 22.08
N THR A 55 -26.19 -11.54 21.28
CA THR A 55 -24.93 -12.24 21.57
C THR A 55 -23.72 -11.75 20.76
N GLY A 56 -23.95 -10.95 19.73
CA GLY A 56 -22.88 -10.49 18.83
C GLY A 56 -22.29 -11.57 17.91
N VAL A 57 -22.98 -12.69 17.75
CA VAL A 57 -22.53 -13.85 16.94
C VAL A 57 -23.13 -13.81 15.54
N ASN A 58 -22.37 -14.20 14.54
CA ASN A 58 -22.82 -14.28 13.15
C ASN A 58 -23.38 -15.66 12.82
N PHE A 59 -24.48 -15.71 12.06
CA PHE A 59 -25.04 -16.96 11.56
C PHE A 59 -25.10 -16.96 10.05
N GLY A 60 -24.51 -17.98 9.41
CA GLY A 60 -24.75 -18.32 8.01
C GLY A 60 -25.84 -19.37 7.94
N VAL A 61 -26.95 -19.06 7.26
CA VAL A 61 -28.05 -20.00 7.08
C VAL A 61 -28.65 -19.87 5.70
N ASP A 62 -28.93 -21.01 5.04
CA ASP A 62 -29.72 -21.02 3.83
C ASP A 62 -31.19 -20.66 4.18
N SER A 63 -31.75 -19.67 3.51
CA SER A 63 -33.11 -19.18 3.74
C SER A 63 -34.17 -20.28 3.65
N GLN A 64 -33.96 -21.26 2.77
CA GLN A 64 -34.85 -22.38 2.63
C GLN A 64 -34.87 -23.32 3.87
N LEU A 65 -33.76 -23.41 4.60
CA LEU A 65 -33.66 -24.22 5.80
C LEU A 65 -34.47 -23.65 6.99
N VAL A 66 -34.70 -22.34 7.02
CA VAL A 66 -35.40 -21.63 8.10
C VAL A 66 -36.79 -21.16 7.71
N ALA A 67 -37.11 -21.13 6.41
CA ALA A 67 -38.40 -20.69 5.90
C ALA A 67 -39.56 -21.50 6.48
N GLY A 68 -40.55 -20.83 7.07
CA GLY A 68 -41.73 -21.46 7.66
C GLY A 68 -41.49 -22.19 8.98
N LYS A 69 -40.25 -22.27 9.47
CA LYS A 69 -39.92 -22.95 10.76
C LYS A 69 -40.15 -22.01 11.93
N GLN A 70 -40.57 -22.58 13.07
CA GLN A 70 -40.81 -21.82 14.30
C GLN A 70 -39.74 -22.15 15.35
N ALA A 71 -39.34 -21.15 16.08
CA ALA A 71 -38.43 -21.32 17.24
C ALA A 71 -39.20 -21.18 18.54
N PRO A 72 -38.89 -22.00 19.56
CA PRO A 72 -39.49 -21.88 20.88
C PRO A 72 -39.04 -20.58 21.58
N ALA A 73 -39.81 -20.13 22.56
CA ALA A 73 -39.35 -19.05 23.45
C ALA A 73 -38.12 -19.50 24.23
N LEU A 74 -37.16 -18.61 24.38
CA LEU A 74 -35.92 -18.84 25.12
C LEU A 74 -35.73 -17.73 26.15
N GLU A 75 -35.78 -18.04 27.43
CA GLU A 75 -35.56 -17.11 28.53
C GLU A 75 -34.58 -17.69 29.55
N GLY A 76 -33.51 -16.93 29.86
CA GLY A 76 -32.52 -17.36 30.88
C GLY A 76 -31.10 -17.12 30.46
N ASN A 77 -30.16 -17.61 31.25
CA ASN A 77 -28.73 -17.50 30.98
C ASN A 77 -28.28 -18.74 30.19
N TYR A 78 -27.83 -18.48 28.95
CA TYR A 78 -27.35 -19.54 28.05
C TYR A 78 -26.03 -19.15 27.42
N THR A 79 -25.16 -20.11 27.11
CA THR A 79 -24.12 -19.90 26.15
C THR A 79 -24.73 -19.81 24.74
N VAL A 80 -23.99 -19.26 23.78
CA VAL A 80 -24.50 -19.15 22.40
C VAL A 80 -24.81 -20.53 21.82
N GLU A 81 -23.94 -21.52 22.07
CA GLU A 81 -24.14 -22.91 21.62
C GLU A 81 -25.41 -23.49 22.23
N GLN A 82 -25.61 -23.32 23.54
CA GLN A 82 -26.81 -23.81 24.22
C GLN A 82 -28.10 -23.14 23.69
N ALA A 83 -28.04 -21.85 23.38
CA ALA A 83 -29.15 -21.14 22.79
C ALA A 83 -29.46 -21.64 21.38
N LEU A 84 -28.42 -21.82 20.55
CA LEU A 84 -28.55 -22.38 19.21
C LEU A 84 -29.10 -23.79 19.20
N ASP A 85 -28.58 -24.68 20.06
CA ASP A 85 -29.09 -26.06 20.17
C ASP A 85 -30.58 -26.07 20.49
N ARG A 86 -31.04 -25.21 21.40
CA ARG A 86 -32.46 -25.15 21.75
C ARG A 86 -33.37 -24.60 20.66
N LEU A 87 -32.86 -23.62 19.89
CA LEU A 87 -33.61 -23.03 18.77
C LEU A 87 -33.64 -23.94 17.53
N LEU A 88 -32.59 -24.72 17.29
CA LEU A 88 -32.37 -25.48 16.07
C LEU A 88 -32.82 -26.93 16.15
N ASN A 89 -32.64 -27.59 17.31
CA ASN A 89 -32.96 -29.03 17.49
C ASN A 89 -34.42 -29.36 17.18
N SER A 90 -35.35 -28.49 17.52
CA SER A 90 -36.78 -28.68 17.20
C SER A 90 -37.10 -28.69 15.71
N ASN A 91 -36.15 -28.24 14.91
CA ASN A 91 -36.27 -28.09 13.44
C ASN A 91 -35.33 -29.03 12.65
N ASN A 92 -34.68 -29.98 13.30
CA ASN A 92 -33.68 -30.88 12.72
C ASN A 92 -32.50 -30.13 12.10
N LEU A 93 -32.08 -29.07 12.75
CA LEU A 93 -30.93 -28.24 12.35
C LEU A 93 -29.90 -28.24 13.47
N TYR A 94 -28.63 -28.04 13.12
CA TYR A 94 -27.55 -27.81 14.08
C TYR A 94 -26.67 -26.62 13.61
N ALA A 95 -25.94 -26.07 14.57
CA ALA A 95 -24.99 -24.97 14.28
C ALA A 95 -23.56 -25.52 14.33
N GLU A 96 -22.83 -25.28 13.24
CA GLU A 96 -21.41 -25.63 13.12
C GLU A 96 -20.57 -24.35 13.32
N PRO A 97 -19.67 -24.29 14.32
CA PRO A 97 -18.84 -23.11 14.51
C PRO A 97 -17.85 -22.96 13.37
N THR A 98 -17.77 -21.77 12.80
CA THR A 98 -16.71 -21.40 11.84
C THR A 98 -15.48 -20.96 12.62
N GLY A 99 -14.27 -21.28 12.17
CA GLY A 99 -12.99 -21.22 12.88
C GLY A 99 -12.59 -19.95 13.65
N THR A 100 -13.47 -18.96 13.78
CA THR A 100 -13.24 -17.71 14.54
C THR A 100 -13.95 -17.67 15.89
N GLY A 101 -14.73 -18.71 16.27
CA GLY A 101 -15.48 -18.77 17.53
C GLY A 101 -16.70 -17.83 17.65
N ASN A 102 -16.85 -16.86 16.76
CA ASN A 102 -17.96 -15.90 16.75
C ASN A 102 -18.89 -16.01 15.53
N ALA A 103 -18.80 -17.10 14.77
CA ALA A 103 -19.70 -17.34 13.65
C ALA A 103 -20.05 -18.82 13.57
N PHE A 104 -21.31 -19.12 13.21
CA PHE A 104 -21.86 -20.47 13.08
C PHE A 104 -22.54 -20.59 11.72
N ILE A 105 -22.41 -21.76 11.08
CA ILE A 105 -23.18 -22.15 9.91
C ILE A 105 -24.29 -23.11 10.36
N ILE A 106 -25.52 -22.80 10.02
CA ILE A 106 -26.66 -23.64 10.33
C ILE A 106 -26.87 -24.65 9.22
N ARG A 107 -26.85 -25.94 9.58
CA ARG A 107 -26.98 -27.07 8.67
C ARG A 107 -28.10 -28.01 9.09
N PRO A 108 -28.69 -28.84 8.16
CA PRO A 108 -29.62 -29.91 8.49
C PRO A 108 -28.87 -31.03 9.24
N MET A 109 -29.49 -31.59 10.28
CA MET A 109 -29.02 -32.85 10.89
C MET A 109 -29.14 -33.96 9.85
N ALA A 110 -28.02 -34.60 9.50
CA ALA A 110 -28.08 -35.82 8.69
C ALA A 110 -28.79 -36.90 9.52
N SER A 111 -29.87 -37.46 8.96
CA SER A 111 -30.51 -38.64 9.54
C SER A 111 -29.50 -39.80 9.52
N VAL A 112 -29.07 -40.27 10.69
CA VAL A 112 -28.30 -41.52 10.84
C VAL A 112 -29.19 -42.63 10.31
N PRO A 113 -28.82 -43.42 9.27
CA PRO A 113 -29.56 -44.60 8.90
C PRO A 113 -29.37 -45.65 10.02
N ALA A 114 -30.47 -46.10 10.62
CA ALA A 114 -30.49 -47.33 11.41
C ALA A 114 -30.04 -48.47 10.49
N ALA A 115 -29.07 -49.27 10.97
CA ALA A 115 -28.69 -50.51 10.32
C ALA A 115 -29.89 -51.46 10.38
N ASP A 116 -30.41 -51.82 9.23
CA ASP A 116 -30.80 -53.18 8.80
C ASP A 116 -31.65 -53.15 7.53
N ASP A 117 -31.31 -54.12 6.68
CA ASP A 117 -32.02 -54.64 5.49
C ASP A 117 -31.61 -54.15 4.11
N VAL A 118 -30.77 -55.00 3.57
CA VAL A 118 -30.52 -55.21 2.13
C VAL A 118 -31.79 -55.73 1.47
N GLN A 119 -32.33 -55.05 0.43
CA GLN A 119 -32.86 -55.74 -0.80
C GLN A 119 -33.24 -54.78 -1.91
N SER A 120 -32.60 -55.05 -3.06
CA SER A 120 -33.08 -54.99 -4.44
C SER A 120 -33.62 -53.67 -5.08
N ILE A 121 -32.90 -53.32 -6.12
CA ILE A 121 -33.30 -52.46 -7.27
C ILE A 121 -34.52 -53.03 -7.97
N PRO A 122 -35.43 -52.20 -8.50
CA PRO A 122 -35.52 -52.15 -9.96
C PRO A 122 -35.64 -50.74 -10.58
N THR A 123 -35.02 -50.66 -11.73
CA THR A 123 -35.10 -49.66 -12.83
C THR A 123 -36.48 -49.26 -13.23
N GLY A 124 -36.69 -48.03 -13.60
CA GLY A 124 -37.70 -47.66 -14.61
C GLY A 124 -38.31 -46.25 -14.53
N ALA A 125 -37.96 -45.43 -15.54
CA ALA A 125 -38.83 -44.53 -16.31
C ALA A 125 -39.26 -43.17 -15.74
N GLU A 126 -38.70 -42.15 -16.38
CA GLU A 126 -39.32 -40.93 -16.91
C GLU A 126 -40.62 -40.39 -16.28
N ASN A 127 -40.60 -39.14 -15.80
CA ASN A 127 -41.32 -38.08 -16.47
C ASN A 127 -41.08 -36.69 -15.88
N SER A 128 -40.87 -35.79 -16.79
CA SER A 128 -40.86 -34.35 -16.74
C SER A 128 -41.78 -33.71 -15.69
N ARG A 129 -41.23 -32.77 -14.91
CA ARG A 129 -41.92 -31.52 -14.54
C ARG A 129 -40.96 -30.42 -14.31
N THR A 130 -41.05 -29.39 -15.11
CA THR A 130 -40.52 -28.05 -14.93
C THR A 130 -40.83 -27.52 -13.54
N GLY A 131 -39.81 -27.39 -12.72
CA GLY A 131 -39.86 -26.69 -11.45
C GLY A 131 -38.72 -25.68 -11.42
N ASN A 132 -39.14 -24.43 -11.31
CA ASN A 132 -38.29 -23.25 -11.09
C ASN A 132 -37.44 -23.48 -9.82
N GLU A 133 -36.20 -23.96 -9.97
CA GLU A 133 -35.27 -24.01 -8.87
C GLU A 133 -34.73 -22.58 -8.61
N GLY A 134 -35.46 -21.91 -7.72
CA GLY A 134 -35.01 -20.66 -7.16
C GLY A 134 -33.70 -20.86 -6.40
N ARG A 135 -32.70 -20.12 -6.73
CA ARG A 135 -31.46 -19.92 -5.97
C ARG A 135 -31.84 -19.62 -4.52
N GLY A 136 -31.46 -20.49 -3.58
CA GLY A 136 -31.54 -20.16 -2.16
C GLY A 136 -30.61 -18.97 -1.89
N ASP A 137 -31.19 -17.81 -1.60
CA ASP A 137 -30.43 -16.64 -1.14
C ASP A 137 -29.83 -16.98 0.22
N VAL A 138 -28.52 -16.99 0.29
CA VAL A 138 -27.79 -17.11 1.57
C VAL A 138 -28.00 -15.80 2.31
N ILE A 139 -28.89 -15.80 3.28
CA ILE A 139 -29.05 -14.67 4.19
C ILE A 139 -27.85 -14.70 5.15
N MET A 140 -26.84 -13.92 4.82
CA MET A 140 -25.77 -13.63 5.78
C MET A 140 -26.32 -12.67 6.84
N VAL A 141 -26.82 -13.20 7.94
CA VAL A 141 -27.12 -12.38 9.10
C VAL A 141 -25.78 -11.95 9.71
N LYS A 142 -25.25 -10.84 9.27
CA LYS A 142 -24.10 -10.21 9.91
C LYS A 142 -24.55 -9.71 11.27
N ALA A 143 -24.22 -10.44 12.34
CA ALA A 143 -24.14 -9.80 13.63
C ALA A 143 -23.03 -8.76 13.55
N GLN A 144 -23.31 -7.57 13.98
CA GLN A 144 -22.28 -6.56 14.11
C GLN A 144 -21.33 -7.07 15.21
N ILE A 145 -20.18 -7.61 14.80
CA ILE A 145 -19.09 -7.90 15.73
C ILE A 145 -18.82 -6.58 16.43
N THR A 146 -18.95 -6.56 17.73
CA THR A 146 -18.57 -5.37 18.46
C THR A 146 -17.07 -5.26 18.40
N PRO A 147 -16.54 -4.23 17.71
CA PRO A 147 -15.12 -4.06 17.60
C PRO A 147 -14.52 -3.85 18.99
N GLY A 148 -13.40 -4.52 19.27
CA GLY A 148 -12.59 -4.19 20.45
C GLY A 148 -11.99 -2.78 20.32
N PRO A 149 -11.34 -2.23 21.36
CA PRO A 149 -10.81 -0.86 21.35
C PRO A 149 -9.79 -0.61 20.21
N MET A 150 -9.16 -1.63 19.69
CA MET A 150 -8.25 -1.56 18.54
C MET A 150 -8.98 -1.56 17.19
N GLU A 151 -10.19 -2.07 17.14
CA GLU A 151 -10.98 -2.20 15.92
C GLU A 151 -11.97 -1.05 15.76
N ILE A 152 -12.31 -0.35 16.87
CA ILE A 152 -13.19 0.82 16.82
C ILE A 152 -12.52 1.92 16.00
N GLY A 153 -13.18 2.32 14.91
CA GLY A 153 -12.67 3.33 13.98
C GLY A 153 -11.69 2.78 12.94
N SER A 154 -11.39 1.47 12.93
CA SER A 154 -10.72 0.83 11.81
C SER A 154 -11.68 0.61 10.63
N GLN A 155 -11.12 0.49 9.42
CA GLN A 155 -11.90 0.14 8.23
C GLN A 155 -11.74 -1.34 7.93
N GLN A 156 -12.87 -2.05 7.81
CA GLN A 156 -12.93 -3.44 7.40
C GLN A 156 -13.76 -3.52 6.12
N LEU A 157 -13.23 -4.13 5.06
CA LEU A 157 -13.90 -4.36 3.79
C LEU A 157 -13.84 -5.85 3.45
N VAL A 158 -14.95 -6.43 3.01
CA VAL A 158 -15.02 -7.81 2.51
C VAL A 158 -15.08 -7.82 0.99
N ALA A 159 -14.79 -8.97 0.38
CA ALA A 159 -14.73 -9.13 -1.08
C ALA A 159 -15.96 -8.59 -1.82
N GLU A 160 -17.16 -8.80 -1.26
CA GLU A 160 -18.40 -8.32 -1.84
C GLU A 160 -18.48 -6.78 -1.86
N GLU A 161 -18.11 -6.12 -0.76
CA GLU A 161 -18.06 -4.65 -0.68
C GLU A 161 -16.98 -4.09 -1.63
N ILE A 162 -15.81 -4.75 -1.69
CA ILE A 162 -14.72 -4.40 -2.60
C ILE A 162 -15.19 -4.42 -4.06
N ALA A 163 -15.92 -5.45 -4.46
CA ALA A 163 -16.42 -5.62 -5.84
C ALA A 163 -17.47 -4.59 -6.27
N LYS A 164 -18.11 -3.90 -5.31
CA LYS A 164 -19.10 -2.84 -5.54
C LYS A 164 -18.48 -1.44 -5.60
N LYS A 165 -17.21 -1.25 -5.20
CA LYS A 165 -16.58 0.09 -5.16
C LYS A 165 -16.17 0.58 -6.55
N PRO A 166 -16.45 1.87 -6.89
CA PRO A 166 -15.91 2.47 -8.10
C PRO A 166 -14.39 2.64 -7.98
N THR A 167 -13.66 2.13 -8.97
CA THR A 167 -12.20 2.17 -9.03
C THR A 167 -11.71 2.63 -10.40
N SER A 168 -10.48 3.14 -10.49
CA SER A 168 -9.79 3.40 -11.75
C SER A 168 -8.91 2.21 -12.15
N ASN A 169 -7.71 2.12 -11.62
CA ASN A 169 -6.77 1.05 -11.93
C ASN A 169 -7.02 -0.25 -11.13
N GLY A 170 -7.95 -0.25 -10.15
CA GLY A 170 -8.23 -1.41 -9.32
C GLY A 170 -7.09 -1.76 -8.36
N ASN A 171 -6.36 -0.79 -7.86
CA ASN A 171 -5.29 -0.99 -6.88
C ASN A 171 -5.88 -1.03 -5.46
N ILE A 172 -5.16 -1.66 -4.52
CA ILE A 172 -5.61 -1.79 -3.11
C ILE A 172 -5.81 -0.41 -2.48
N THR A 173 -4.91 0.53 -2.75
CA THR A 173 -4.97 1.88 -2.18
C THR A 173 -6.23 2.65 -2.58
N GLU A 174 -6.82 2.38 -3.76
CA GLU A 174 -8.07 3.02 -4.18
C GLU A 174 -9.27 2.66 -3.28
N LEU A 175 -9.22 1.53 -2.58
CA LEU A 175 -10.24 1.11 -1.63
C LEU A 175 -10.28 1.99 -0.38
N LEU A 176 -9.19 2.71 -0.11
CA LEU A 176 -9.04 3.60 1.04
C LEU A 176 -9.80 4.94 0.88
N ARG A 177 -10.39 5.22 -0.29
CA ARG A 177 -11.14 6.48 -0.54
C ARG A 177 -12.37 6.67 0.35
N THR A 178 -12.80 5.63 1.03
CA THR A 178 -13.86 5.67 2.04
C THR A 178 -13.32 5.60 3.47
N ASN A 179 -12.03 5.89 3.66
CA ASN A 179 -11.45 6.12 4.98
C ASN A 179 -11.14 7.62 5.15
N PRO A 180 -11.79 8.33 6.07
CA PRO A 180 -11.60 9.77 6.22
C PRO A 180 -10.20 10.15 6.69
N ASN A 181 -9.45 9.22 7.32
CA ASN A 181 -8.12 9.46 7.87
C ASN A 181 -6.99 9.23 6.85
N VAL A 182 -7.34 8.89 5.60
CA VAL A 182 -6.40 8.67 4.51
C VAL A 182 -6.40 9.85 3.56
N GLN A 183 -5.24 10.39 3.30
CA GLN A 183 -5.02 11.44 2.30
C GLN A 183 -4.25 10.89 1.11
N PHE A 184 -4.70 11.24 -0.09
CA PHE A 184 -4.10 10.84 -1.35
C PHE A 184 -3.16 11.92 -1.87
N SER A 185 -2.08 11.50 -2.53
CA SER A 185 -1.16 12.40 -3.23
C SER A 185 -1.89 13.26 -4.26
N GLU A 186 -1.36 14.46 -4.52
CA GLU A 186 -1.81 15.39 -5.56
C GLU A 186 -1.78 14.79 -6.97
N THR A 187 -0.93 13.78 -7.19
CA THR A 187 -0.78 13.10 -8.47
C THR A 187 -1.85 12.04 -8.73
N SER A 188 -2.63 11.68 -7.70
CA SER A 188 -3.72 10.72 -7.84
C SER A 188 -4.79 11.22 -8.81
N ARG A 189 -5.12 10.43 -9.83
CA ARG A 189 -6.10 10.76 -10.88
C ARG A 189 -5.85 12.11 -11.56
N ASN A 190 -4.61 12.37 -11.94
CA ASN A 190 -4.17 13.61 -12.61
C ASN A 190 -4.59 13.60 -14.10
N SER A 191 -4.99 14.77 -14.62
CA SER A 191 -5.32 14.97 -16.04
C SER A 191 -4.14 14.82 -16.98
N GLU A 192 -2.92 15.10 -16.52
CA GLU A 192 -1.73 15.05 -17.37
C GLU A 192 -1.22 13.64 -17.63
N THR A 193 -1.39 12.72 -16.66
CA THR A 193 -0.82 11.36 -16.68
C THR A 193 -1.85 10.25 -16.51
N PRO A 194 -2.98 10.27 -17.24
CA PRO A 194 -4.06 9.30 -17.04
C PRO A 194 -3.69 7.87 -17.47
N GLY A 195 -2.62 7.69 -18.23
CA GLY A 195 -2.11 6.39 -18.67
C GLY A 195 -1.37 5.58 -17.61
N GLU A 196 -0.96 6.17 -16.49
CA GLU A 196 -0.18 5.48 -15.45
C GLU A 196 -0.99 4.40 -14.73
N LEU A 197 -0.30 3.31 -14.32
CA LEU A 197 -0.88 2.14 -13.62
C LEU A 197 -0.46 2.03 -12.15
N ALA A 198 0.58 2.75 -11.74
CA ALA A 198 1.10 2.68 -10.36
C ALA A 198 -0.01 2.91 -9.33
N PRO A 199 0.03 2.22 -8.18
CA PRO A 199 -0.90 2.47 -7.08
C PRO A 199 -0.84 3.92 -6.61
N ASP A 200 -1.97 4.42 -6.09
CA ASP A 200 -2.01 5.74 -5.46
C ASP A 200 -1.13 5.76 -4.19
N VAL A 201 -0.41 6.84 -4.00
CA VAL A 201 0.36 7.08 -2.78
C VAL A 201 -0.55 7.68 -1.71
N VAL A 202 -0.49 7.14 -0.50
CA VAL A 202 -1.39 7.51 0.60
C VAL A 202 -0.64 7.81 1.89
N SER A 203 -1.18 8.73 2.68
CA SER A 203 -0.71 9.12 4.00
C SER A 203 -1.82 8.94 5.04
N PHE A 204 -1.45 8.50 6.24
CA PHE A 204 -2.32 8.44 7.41
C PHE A 204 -1.92 9.52 8.39
N HIS A 205 -2.85 10.35 8.82
CA HIS A 205 -2.63 11.41 9.82
C HIS A 205 -1.44 12.32 9.52
N GLY A 206 -1.11 12.55 8.22
CA GLY A 206 0.02 13.39 7.82
C GLY A 206 1.41 12.75 7.95
N GLU A 207 1.47 11.46 8.33
CA GLU A 207 2.72 10.70 8.34
C GLU A 207 3.26 10.47 6.92
N LYS A 208 4.53 10.18 6.81
CA LYS A 208 5.16 9.95 5.52
C LYS A 208 4.59 8.70 4.84
N PHE A 209 4.34 8.78 3.54
CA PHE A 209 3.72 7.70 2.76
C PHE A 209 4.50 6.39 2.79
N TYR A 210 5.83 6.44 2.89
CA TYR A 210 6.71 5.27 2.98
C TYR A 210 6.78 4.65 4.37
N ASN A 211 6.18 5.29 5.37
CA ASN A 211 6.10 4.79 6.75
C ASN A 211 4.80 4.01 7.03
N ASN A 212 3.99 3.71 6.02
CA ASN A 212 2.88 2.77 6.13
C ASN A 212 3.40 1.34 6.07
N ASN A 213 2.67 0.38 6.66
CA ASN A 213 2.92 -1.03 6.47
C ASN A 213 1.82 -1.64 5.60
N PHE A 214 2.15 -1.91 4.35
CA PHE A 214 1.32 -2.66 3.42
C PHE A 214 1.56 -4.15 3.64
N MET A 215 0.51 -4.90 3.89
CA MET A 215 0.63 -6.33 4.15
C MET A 215 -0.26 -7.15 3.22
N ILE A 216 0.23 -8.32 2.80
CA ILE A 216 -0.48 -9.30 2.00
C ILE A 216 -0.35 -10.66 2.71
N ASP A 217 -1.45 -11.23 3.19
CA ASP A 217 -1.48 -12.50 3.91
C ASP A 217 -0.46 -12.59 5.08
N GLY A 218 -0.24 -11.47 5.79
CA GLY A 218 0.69 -11.39 6.92
C GLY A 218 2.14 -11.09 6.55
N MET A 219 2.47 -11.01 5.25
CA MET A 219 3.77 -10.58 4.74
C MET A 219 3.80 -9.06 4.53
N SER A 220 4.90 -8.40 4.89
CA SER A 220 5.12 -7.00 4.51
C SER A 220 5.38 -6.87 3.01
N ASN A 221 4.56 -6.06 2.33
CA ASN A 221 4.68 -5.73 0.91
C ASN A 221 5.50 -4.45 0.67
N ASN A 222 6.11 -3.89 1.70
CA ASN A 222 6.87 -2.65 1.57
C ASN A 222 8.13 -2.85 0.72
N ASP A 223 8.40 -1.89 -0.17
CA ASP A 223 9.71 -1.70 -0.79
C ASP A 223 10.63 -0.95 0.18
N ARG A 224 11.73 -1.57 0.57
CA ARG A 224 12.73 -0.98 1.48
C ARG A 224 13.99 -0.51 0.75
N LEU A 225 14.08 -0.73 -0.56
CA LEU A 225 15.22 -0.32 -1.38
C LEU A 225 15.20 1.17 -1.65
N ASN A 226 14.12 1.63 -2.28
CA ASN A 226 13.89 3.03 -2.62
C ASN A 226 12.38 3.25 -2.77
N PRO A 227 11.62 3.40 -1.66
CA PRO A 227 10.16 3.42 -1.67
C PRO A 227 9.56 4.61 -2.43
N GLY A 228 10.37 5.35 -3.12
CA GLY A 228 10.02 6.39 -4.07
C GLY A 228 10.30 7.78 -3.52
N VAL A 229 11.28 8.39 -4.15
CA VAL A 229 11.45 9.85 -4.15
C VAL A 229 10.53 10.38 -5.24
N ASN A 230 9.63 11.31 -4.92
CA ASN A 230 8.66 11.87 -5.85
C ASN A 230 7.76 10.81 -6.50
N VAL A 231 7.33 9.81 -5.73
CA VAL A 231 6.38 8.78 -6.19
C VAL A 231 5.11 9.45 -6.71
N GLY A 232 4.67 9.01 -7.90
CA GLY A 232 3.57 9.64 -8.61
C GLY A 232 3.98 10.82 -9.48
N GLU A 233 5.23 11.28 -9.40
CA GLU A 233 5.79 12.18 -10.39
C GLU A 233 6.48 11.36 -11.49
N VAL A 234 5.85 11.26 -12.65
CA VAL A 234 6.42 10.63 -13.86
C VAL A 234 7.82 11.18 -14.18
N GLY A 235 8.13 12.38 -13.72
CA GLY A 235 9.41 13.03 -13.94
C GLY A 235 10.61 12.41 -13.23
N SER A 236 10.46 11.80 -12.05
CA SER A 236 11.61 11.26 -11.30
C SER A 236 12.04 9.89 -11.82
N THR A 237 11.09 9.01 -12.12
CA THR A 237 11.37 7.74 -12.80
C THR A 237 11.77 8.00 -14.24
N ALA A 238 11.11 8.96 -14.87
CA ALA A 238 11.27 9.33 -16.27
C ALA A 238 12.55 10.08 -16.60
N ASN A 239 13.29 10.59 -15.63
CA ASN A 239 14.58 11.16 -15.97
C ASN A 239 15.57 10.13 -16.51
N GLY A 240 15.25 8.82 -16.37
CA GLY A 240 16.11 7.75 -16.86
C GLY A 240 17.51 7.80 -16.26
N ASN A 241 17.67 8.77 -15.39
CA ASN A 241 18.90 9.20 -14.81
C ASN A 241 19.16 8.45 -13.51
N ALA A 242 19.00 7.15 -13.49
CA ALA A 242 19.75 6.39 -12.51
C ALA A 242 21.26 6.44 -12.82
N ALA A 243 21.72 7.55 -13.41
CA ALA A 243 23.12 7.77 -13.66
C ALA A 243 23.89 7.74 -12.34
N ASP A 244 23.42 8.53 -11.38
CA ASP A 244 24.07 8.77 -10.09
C ASP A 244 23.24 8.33 -8.89
N ASP A 245 22.03 7.81 -9.08
CA ASP A 245 21.19 7.32 -7.99
C ASP A 245 20.56 5.95 -8.28
N PHE A 246 19.74 5.46 -7.34
CA PHE A 246 19.04 4.19 -7.46
C PHE A 246 17.79 4.30 -8.33
N PRO A 247 17.39 3.21 -8.99
CA PRO A 247 16.08 3.13 -9.58
C PRO A 247 15.01 3.48 -8.54
N SER A 248 14.08 4.36 -8.91
CA SER A 248 12.92 4.65 -8.06
C SER A 248 12.02 3.43 -7.98
N GLY A 249 11.59 3.07 -6.77
CA GLY A 249 10.58 2.08 -6.51
C GLY A 249 9.22 2.71 -6.22
N HIS A 250 8.38 1.98 -5.52
CA HIS A 250 7.08 2.38 -5.04
C HIS A 250 6.95 1.90 -3.58
N PRO A 251 6.15 2.53 -2.70
CA PRO A 251 5.95 2.02 -1.34
C PRO A 251 5.55 0.56 -1.27
N GLU A 252 4.82 0.07 -2.27
CA GLU A 252 4.43 -1.33 -2.43
C GLU A 252 5.35 -2.05 -3.42
N SER A 253 5.93 -3.19 -3.01
CA SER A 253 6.77 -4.03 -3.89
C SER A 253 5.96 -4.76 -4.96
N PHE A 254 4.76 -5.25 -4.59
CA PHE A 254 3.85 -6.00 -5.47
C PHE A 254 2.55 -5.21 -5.65
N TRP A 255 2.14 -5.01 -6.90
CA TRP A 255 0.95 -4.24 -7.26
C TRP A 255 -0.24 -5.18 -7.47
N ILE A 256 -0.92 -5.51 -6.38
CA ILE A 256 -2.00 -6.48 -6.39
C ILE A 256 -3.31 -5.85 -6.84
N ASP A 257 -4.03 -6.56 -7.71
CA ASP A 257 -5.38 -6.17 -8.12
C ASP A 257 -6.39 -6.37 -6.98
N SER A 258 -7.26 -5.39 -6.76
CA SER A 258 -8.27 -5.43 -5.70
C SER A 258 -9.28 -6.57 -5.86
N SER A 259 -9.47 -7.10 -7.08
CA SER A 259 -10.32 -8.26 -7.33
C SER A 259 -9.81 -9.57 -6.72
N LEU A 260 -8.52 -9.62 -6.36
CA LEU A 260 -7.87 -10.77 -5.71
C LEU A 260 -8.03 -10.77 -4.18
N ILE A 261 -8.54 -9.68 -3.62
CA ILE A 261 -8.68 -9.48 -2.18
C ILE A 261 -9.97 -10.14 -1.68
N ASP A 262 -9.86 -10.93 -0.61
CA ASP A 262 -10.97 -11.49 0.17
C ASP A 262 -11.45 -10.51 1.24
N SER A 263 -10.49 -9.93 1.96
CA SER A 263 -10.78 -8.89 2.96
C SER A 263 -9.61 -7.92 3.09
N LEU A 264 -9.93 -6.68 3.45
CA LEU A 264 -8.99 -5.62 3.70
C LEU A 264 -9.26 -5.00 5.06
N SER A 265 -8.24 -5.01 5.93
CA SER A 265 -8.27 -4.36 7.24
C SER A 265 -7.32 -3.17 7.23
N VAL A 266 -7.81 -2.01 7.64
CA VAL A 266 -7.03 -0.77 7.67
C VAL A 266 -7.03 -0.22 9.09
N TYR A 267 -5.87 -0.21 9.71
CA TYR A 267 -5.65 0.29 11.06
C TYR A 267 -4.91 1.63 10.99
N ASP A 268 -5.58 2.69 11.33
CA ASP A 268 -5.02 4.04 11.30
C ASP A 268 -4.61 4.56 12.69
N SER A 269 -5.07 3.94 13.76
CA SER A 269 -4.78 4.27 15.16
C SER A 269 -5.04 3.08 16.07
N ASN A 270 -4.55 3.09 17.32
CA ASN A 270 -4.67 1.99 18.28
C ASN A 270 -4.20 0.63 17.71
N VAL A 271 -3.10 0.64 16.96
CA VAL A 271 -2.65 -0.55 16.25
C VAL A 271 -2.05 -1.57 17.23
N SER A 272 -2.49 -2.82 17.16
CA SER A 272 -2.02 -3.94 17.99
C SER A 272 -0.49 -4.07 18.01
N ALA A 273 0.07 -4.52 19.13
CA ALA A 273 1.49 -4.82 19.31
C ALA A 273 2.02 -5.87 18.33
N LYS A 274 1.15 -6.67 17.71
CA LYS A 274 1.46 -7.60 16.64
C LYS A 274 2.10 -6.93 15.43
N TYR A 275 1.71 -5.69 15.10
CA TYR A 275 2.18 -4.96 13.94
C TYR A 275 3.34 -4.03 14.32
N GLY A 276 4.39 -4.02 13.49
CA GLY A 276 5.57 -3.18 13.66
C GLY A 276 6.04 -2.57 12.34
N GLN A 277 7.16 -1.86 12.37
CA GLN A 277 7.85 -1.26 11.23
C GLN A 277 6.98 -0.24 10.46
N PHE A 278 6.24 0.60 11.18
CA PHE A 278 5.43 1.69 10.61
C PHE A 278 5.30 2.83 11.62
N THR A 279 5.06 4.05 11.14
CA THR A 279 4.58 5.19 11.94
C THR A 279 3.27 5.74 11.38
N GLY A 280 2.92 5.42 10.14
CA GLY A 280 1.66 5.77 9.49
C GLY A 280 0.50 4.84 9.87
N GLY A 281 -0.02 4.09 8.93
CA GLY A 281 -1.08 3.10 9.13
C GLY A 281 -0.66 1.70 8.70
N VAL A 282 -1.49 0.72 9.03
CA VAL A 282 -1.34 -0.66 8.57
C VAL A 282 -2.50 -1.00 7.64
N ILE A 283 -2.17 -1.50 6.45
CA ILE A 283 -3.11 -1.97 5.44
C ILE A 283 -2.88 -3.46 5.29
N ASP A 284 -3.75 -4.29 5.86
CA ASP A 284 -3.62 -5.77 5.86
C ASP A 284 -4.64 -6.39 4.91
N ALA A 285 -4.18 -6.78 3.72
CA ALA A 285 -4.95 -7.44 2.69
C ALA A 285 -4.85 -8.95 2.83
N LYS A 286 -5.99 -9.63 2.85
CA LYS A 286 -6.08 -11.09 2.75
C LYS A 286 -6.51 -11.46 1.34
N LEU A 287 -5.77 -12.35 0.71
CA LEU A 287 -6.09 -12.84 -0.62
C LEU A 287 -7.15 -13.94 -0.56
N LYS A 288 -7.95 -14.06 -1.64
CA LYS A 288 -8.96 -15.11 -1.80
C LYS A 288 -8.37 -16.50 -1.59
N LYS A 289 -9.15 -17.37 -0.98
CA LYS A 289 -8.79 -18.78 -0.71
C LYS A 289 -9.39 -19.70 -1.77
N PRO A 290 -8.76 -20.86 -2.03
CA PRO A 290 -9.38 -21.88 -2.88
C PRO A 290 -10.66 -22.45 -2.26
N SER A 291 -11.63 -22.82 -3.10
CA SER A 291 -12.87 -23.50 -2.69
C SER A 291 -12.60 -24.99 -2.47
N PHE A 292 -13.11 -25.55 -1.38
CA PHE A 292 -13.04 -26.97 -1.08
C PHE A 292 -14.27 -27.75 -1.58
N THR A 293 -15.35 -27.05 -1.94
CA THR A 293 -16.65 -27.70 -2.24
C THR A 293 -16.86 -27.96 -3.71
N GLU A 294 -16.72 -26.92 -4.54
CA GLU A 294 -17.00 -27.01 -5.96
C GLU A 294 -15.92 -26.30 -6.79
N PRO A 295 -15.60 -26.82 -8.00
CA PRO A 295 -14.80 -26.08 -8.97
C PRO A 295 -15.47 -24.74 -9.28
N SER A 296 -14.70 -23.68 -9.20
CA SER A 296 -15.20 -22.34 -9.48
C SER A 296 -14.15 -21.51 -10.18
N GLY A 297 -14.59 -20.48 -10.87
CA GLY A 297 -13.65 -19.59 -11.52
C GLY A 297 -14.32 -18.36 -12.08
N SER A 298 -13.48 -17.46 -12.54
CA SER A 298 -13.94 -16.26 -13.24
C SER A 298 -12.91 -15.80 -14.26
N VAL A 299 -13.39 -15.27 -15.36
CA VAL A 299 -12.60 -14.52 -16.32
C VAL A 299 -13.19 -13.12 -16.45
N SER A 300 -12.34 -12.09 -16.41
CA SER A 300 -12.82 -10.72 -16.59
C SER A 300 -11.94 -9.92 -17.53
N TYR A 301 -12.58 -8.98 -18.21
CA TYR A 301 -11.95 -7.96 -19.04
C TYR A 301 -12.46 -6.60 -18.64
N ARG A 302 -11.57 -5.61 -18.50
CA ARG A 302 -11.90 -4.23 -18.17
C ARG A 302 -11.09 -3.27 -19.04
N THR A 303 -11.70 -2.19 -19.52
CA THR A 303 -11.04 -1.25 -20.43
C THR A 303 -11.48 0.20 -20.25
N THR A 304 -10.59 1.12 -20.57
CA THR A 304 -10.84 2.54 -20.78
C THR A 304 -9.86 3.10 -21.81
N ARG A 305 -10.15 4.31 -22.32
CA ARG A 305 -9.32 4.95 -23.32
C ARG A 305 -9.46 6.48 -23.31
N SER A 306 -8.55 7.16 -23.95
CA SER A 306 -8.54 8.62 -24.02
C SER A 306 -9.83 9.22 -24.61
N SER A 307 -10.47 8.55 -25.61
CA SER A 307 -11.76 9.00 -26.17
C SER A 307 -12.94 8.94 -25.20
N TRP A 308 -12.81 8.17 -24.12
CA TRP A 308 -13.80 8.04 -23.04
C TRP A 308 -13.46 8.89 -21.83
N THR A 309 -12.45 9.76 -21.97
CA THR A 309 -11.90 10.57 -20.87
C THR A 309 -11.97 12.04 -21.22
N LYS A 310 -12.37 12.87 -20.27
CA LYS A 310 -12.28 14.32 -20.34
C LYS A 310 -11.07 14.81 -19.53
N TYR A 311 -10.39 15.81 -20.05
CA TYR A 311 -9.23 16.43 -19.41
C TYR A 311 -9.57 17.83 -18.97
N HIS A 312 -9.01 18.24 -17.86
CA HIS A 312 -8.99 19.63 -17.42
C HIS A 312 -7.54 20.10 -17.31
N LEU A 313 -7.24 21.21 -17.95
CA LEU A 313 -5.89 21.77 -18.06
C LEU A 313 -5.95 23.29 -17.93
N GLU A 314 -4.85 23.91 -17.57
CA GLU A 314 -4.72 25.35 -17.78
C GLU A 314 -4.62 25.66 -19.27
N LYS A 315 -5.25 26.75 -19.71
CA LYS A 315 -5.28 27.14 -21.13
C LYS A 315 -3.88 27.26 -21.76
N LYS A 316 -2.91 27.69 -20.97
CA LYS A 316 -1.51 27.78 -21.41
C LYS A 316 -0.87 26.42 -21.71
N ASP A 317 -1.37 25.34 -21.05
CA ASP A 317 -0.81 23.98 -21.12
C ASP A 317 -1.50 23.10 -22.18
N GLU A 318 -2.65 23.50 -22.74
CA GLU A 318 -3.42 22.71 -23.69
C GLU A 318 -2.62 22.34 -24.96
N ALA A 319 -1.84 23.28 -25.50
CA ALA A 319 -1.03 23.04 -26.69
C ALA A 319 0.12 22.05 -26.40
N SER A 320 0.82 22.22 -25.28
CA SER A 320 1.91 21.34 -24.86
C SER A 320 1.40 19.94 -24.49
N PHE A 321 0.22 19.85 -23.88
CA PHE A 321 -0.43 18.58 -23.60
C PHE A 321 -0.77 17.83 -24.89
N SER A 322 -1.41 18.52 -25.86
CA SER A 322 -1.79 17.92 -27.13
C SER A 322 -0.59 17.49 -27.98
N ALA A 323 0.55 18.16 -27.81
CA ALA A 323 1.79 17.83 -28.51
C ALA A 323 2.41 16.49 -28.03
N ALA A 324 2.10 16.03 -26.80
CA ALA A 324 2.59 14.76 -26.23
C ALA A 324 4.11 14.57 -26.30
N THR A 325 4.89 15.64 -26.10
CA THR A 325 6.35 15.66 -26.26
C THR A 325 7.13 15.56 -24.96
N THR A 326 6.43 15.51 -23.83
CA THR A 326 7.02 15.32 -22.49
C THR A 326 6.35 14.17 -21.78
N LEU A 327 7.09 13.46 -20.94
CA LEU A 327 6.60 12.29 -20.23
C LEU A 327 5.43 12.57 -19.27
N LYS A 328 5.26 13.83 -18.87
CA LYS A 328 4.15 14.32 -18.06
C LYS A 328 2.89 14.66 -18.86
N ARG A 329 2.85 14.43 -20.17
CA ARG A 329 1.76 14.82 -21.08
C ARG A 329 1.26 13.61 -21.86
N GLN A 330 0.15 13.02 -21.41
CA GLN A 330 -0.43 11.78 -21.96
C GLN A 330 -1.85 12.01 -22.51
N PRO A 331 -2.01 12.74 -23.64
CA PRO A 331 -3.33 13.03 -24.22
C PRO A 331 -3.99 11.80 -24.83
N LYS A 332 -3.21 10.78 -25.15
CA LYS A 332 -3.65 9.53 -25.75
C LYS A 332 -3.22 8.37 -24.88
N PHE A 333 -4.16 7.45 -24.60
CA PHE A 333 -3.88 6.18 -23.91
C PHE A 333 -5.01 5.19 -24.17
N THR A 334 -4.69 3.90 -23.98
CA THR A 334 -5.67 2.80 -23.92
C THR A 334 -5.24 1.87 -22.80
N LYS A 335 -6.16 1.52 -21.90
CA LYS A 335 -5.92 0.57 -20.82
C LYS A 335 -6.78 -0.68 -21.02
N ASN A 336 -6.17 -1.85 -20.86
CA ASN A 336 -6.83 -3.15 -20.92
C ASN A 336 -6.39 -4.00 -19.73
N PHE A 337 -7.33 -4.53 -18.97
CA PHE A 337 -7.08 -5.35 -17.80
C PHE A 337 -7.75 -6.71 -17.98
N TYR A 338 -7.03 -7.76 -17.67
CA TYR A 338 -7.44 -9.15 -17.80
C TYR A 338 -7.25 -9.85 -16.46
N ASN A 339 -8.27 -10.56 -15.99
CA ASN A 339 -8.13 -11.40 -14.81
C ASN A 339 -8.71 -12.78 -15.07
N LEU A 340 -7.99 -13.79 -14.61
CA LEU A 340 -8.44 -15.19 -14.58
C LEU A 340 -8.24 -15.71 -13.16
N ASN A 341 -9.27 -16.32 -12.61
CA ASN A 341 -9.22 -17.02 -11.33
C ASN A 341 -9.87 -18.39 -11.51
N VAL A 342 -9.18 -19.44 -11.13
CA VAL A 342 -9.68 -20.82 -11.19
C VAL A 342 -9.38 -21.48 -9.86
N SER A 343 -10.40 -22.01 -9.21
CA SER A 343 -10.31 -22.75 -7.97
C SER A 343 -10.79 -24.19 -8.21
N GLN A 344 -9.99 -25.16 -7.79
CA GLN A 344 -10.24 -26.58 -7.99
C GLN A 344 -10.08 -27.32 -6.66
N PRO A 345 -11.16 -27.90 -6.09
CA PRO A 345 -11.05 -28.89 -5.04
C PRO A 345 -10.27 -30.10 -5.57
N LEU A 346 -9.34 -30.61 -4.78
CA LEU A 346 -8.63 -31.87 -5.05
C LEU A 346 -9.33 -33.04 -4.33
N ASN A 347 -9.81 -32.77 -3.14
CA ASN A 347 -10.67 -33.60 -2.29
C ASN A 347 -11.33 -32.71 -1.24
N ASP A 348 -12.07 -33.29 -0.30
CA ASP A 348 -12.82 -32.58 0.74
C ASP A 348 -11.92 -31.72 1.66
N ASN A 349 -10.60 -32.03 1.72
CA ASN A 349 -9.66 -31.40 2.62
C ASN A 349 -8.53 -30.65 1.91
N ALA A 350 -8.45 -30.69 0.58
CA ALA A 350 -7.39 -30.02 -0.17
C ALA A 350 -7.95 -29.34 -1.42
N ALA A 351 -7.47 -28.14 -1.68
CA ALA A 351 -7.87 -27.36 -2.85
C ALA A 351 -6.72 -26.52 -3.38
N LEU A 352 -6.77 -26.25 -4.68
CA LEU A 352 -5.82 -25.38 -5.38
C LEU A 352 -6.57 -24.21 -6.03
N MET A 353 -5.90 -23.09 -6.12
CA MET A 353 -6.35 -21.91 -6.87
C MET A 353 -5.21 -21.35 -7.68
N PHE A 354 -5.49 -21.06 -8.94
CA PHE A 354 -4.60 -20.33 -9.84
C PHE A 354 -5.22 -18.98 -10.17
N VAL A 355 -4.41 -17.95 -10.16
CA VAL A 355 -4.79 -16.57 -10.51
C VAL A 355 -3.80 -16.01 -11.51
N TYR A 356 -4.31 -15.38 -12.53
CA TYR A 356 -3.56 -14.52 -13.45
C TYR A 356 -4.27 -13.18 -13.56
N SER A 357 -3.52 -12.11 -13.35
CA SER A 357 -3.97 -10.73 -13.56
C SER A 357 -2.98 -10.01 -14.43
N ARG A 358 -3.45 -9.28 -15.46
CA ARG A 358 -2.63 -8.41 -16.29
C ARG A 358 -3.32 -7.08 -16.47
N LYS A 359 -2.60 -6.02 -16.22
CA LYS A 359 -2.99 -4.63 -16.52
C LYS A 359 -1.98 -4.09 -17.51
N GLU A 360 -2.46 -3.52 -18.60
CA GLU A 360 -1.63 -2.88 -19.60
C GLU A 360 -2.18 -1.50 -19.96
N SER A 361 -1.30 -0.60 -20.30
CA SER A 361 -1.62 0.75 -20.79
C SER A 361 -0.66 1.13 -21.89
N ASP A 362 -1.19 1.42 -23.06
CA ASP A 362 -0.46 1.95 -24.21
C ASP A 362 -0.62 3.46 -24.26
N ILE A 363 0.51 4.18 -24.34
CA ILE A 363 0.56 5.64 -24.26
C ILE A 363 1.36 6.15 -25.46
N PRO A 364 0.72 6.52 -26.59
CA PRO A 364 1.38 7.13 -27.72
C PRO A 364 2.05 8.45 -27.35
N PHE A 365 3.30 8.59 -27.75
CA PHE A 365 4.17 9.72 -27.46
C PHE A 365 4.80 10.26 -28.74
N TRP A 366 4.94 11.59 -28.88
CA TRP A 366 5.50 12.20 -30.06
C TRP A 366 7.01 12.43 -29.93
N HIS A 367 7.79 11.75 -30.77
CA HIS A 367 9.24 11.90 -30.81
C HIS A 367 9.62 13.06 -31.75
N THR A 368 10.13 14.16 -31.17
CA THR A 368 10.39 15.40 -31.90
C THR A 368 11.55 15.30 -32.89
N ILE A 369 12.57 14.50 -32.64
CA ILE A 369 13.71 14.29 -33.55
C ILE A 369 13.28 13.42 -34.72
N PHE A 370 12.59 12.32 -34.51
CA PHE A 370 12.18 11.39 -35.57
C PHE A 370 10.85 11.76 -36.23
N GLN A 371 10.14 12.78 -35.73
CA GLN A 371 8.84 13.26 -36.25
C GLN A 371 7.82 12.12 -36.40
N LYS A 372 7.72 11.22 -35.40
CA LYS A 372 6.81 10.07 -35.41
C LYS A 372 6.20 9.82 -34.04
N TRP A 373 5.07 9.14 -34.05
CA TRP A 373 4.51 8.57 -32.81
C TRP A 373 5.29 7.31 -32.45
N GLU A 374 5.61 7.16 -31.17
CA GLU A 374 6.17 5.95 -30.56
C GLU A 374 5.32 5.58 -29.36
N ASP A 375 5.08 4.28 -29.18
CA ASP A 375 4.25 3.81 -28.07
C ASP A 375 5.11 3.59 -26.83
N GLN A 376 4.66 4.12 -25.71
CA GLN A 376 5.14 3.78 -24.39
C GLN A 376 4.15 2.79 -23.77
N SER A 377 4.64 1.80 -23.02
CA SER A 377 3.80 0.82 -22.33
C SER A 377 3.93 0.96 -20.81
N ARG A 378 2.87 0.59 -20.14
CA ARG A 378 2.85 0.31 -18.70
C ARG A 378 2.21 -1.05 -18.54
N GLU A 379 2.86 -1.93 -17.80
CA GLU A 379 2.39 -3.28 -17.57
C GLU A 379 2.52 -3.65 -16.11
N SER A 380 1.55 -4.39 -15.59
CA SER A 380 1.61 -5.02 -14.28
C SER A 380 0.94 -6.37 -14.35
N GLU A 381 1.63 -7.41 -13.95
CA GLU A 381 1.12 -8.77 -13.97
C GLU A 381 1.17 -9.39 -12.57
N THR A 382 0.30 -10.34 -12.32
CA THR A 382 0.34 -11.18 -11.12
C THR A 382 -0.03 -12.60 -11.50
N TYR A 383 0.86 -13.52 -11.24
CA TYR A 383 0.68 -14.96 -11.30
C TYR A 383 0.69 -15.48 -9.87
N MET A 384 -0.36 -16.20 -9.47
CA MET A 384 -0.43 -16.77 -8.13
C MET A 384 -0.95 -18.20 -8.19
N LEU A 385 -0.24 -19.10 -7.52
CA LEU A 385 -0.71 -20.46 -7.22
C LEU A 385 -0.87 -20.58 -5.71
N ARG A 386 -2.05 -20.96 -5.28
CA ARG A 386 -2.37 -21.12 -3.88
C ARG A 386 -2.92 -22.50 -3.60
N GLY A 387 -2.33 -23.21 -2.64
CA GLY A 387 -2.84 -24.45 -2.10
C GLY A 387 -3.36 -24.24 -0.68
N ALA A 388 -4.44 -24.94 -0.34
CA ALA A 388 -4.93 -25.04 1.02
C ALA A 388 -5.18 -26.51 1.34
N TRP A 389 -4.81 -26.91 2.55
CA TRP A 389 -4.97 -28.27 3.04
C TRP A 389 -5.36 -28.29 4.51
N ASP A 390 -6.57 -28.78 4.78
CA ASP A 390 -7.08 -29.04 6.12
C ASP A 390 -6.68 -30.47 6.51
N ALA A 391 -5.46 -30.63 7.04
CA ALA A 391 -4.93 -31.94 7.41
C ALA A 391 -5.80 -32.65 8.45
N ASN A 392 -6.43 -31.90 9.33
CA ASN A 392 -7.47 -32.27 10.27
C ASN A 392 -8.10 -31.00 10.87
N GLU A 393 -9.10 -31.16 11.75
CA GLU A 393 -9.82 -30.05 12.39
C GLU A 393 -8.91 -29.07 13.16
N ARG A 394 -7.69 -29.47 13.50
CA ARG A 394 -6.74 -28.67 14.30
C ARG A 394 -5.60 -28.10 13.47
N ASN A 395 -5.35 -28.61 12.30
CA ASN A 395 -4.17 -28.27 11.51
C ASN A 395 -4.58 -27.91 10.08
N GLN A 396 -4.36 -26.66 9.73
CA GLN A 396 -4.61 -26.12 8.41
C GLN A 396 -3.29 -25.60 7.84
N PHE A 397 -2.99 -25.95 6.61
CA PHE A 397 -1.82 -25.51 5.88
C PHE A 397 -2.24 -24.71 4.65
N SER A 398 -1.52 -23.66 4.35
CA SER A 398 -1.65 -22.98 3.10
C SER A 398 -0.27 -22.61 2.53
N LEU A 399 -0.14 -22.76 1.23
CA LEU A 399 1.04 -22.34 0.46
C LEU A 399 0.59 -21.38 -0.63
N SER A 400 1.21 -20.21 -0.67
CA SER A 400 1.02 -19.24 -1.73
C SER A 400 2.33 -18.97 -2.43
N LEU A 401 2.37 -19.16 -3.74
CA LEU A 401 3.48 -18.81 -4.61
C LEU A 401 3.02 -17.69 -5.53
N MET A 402 3.72 -16.58 -5.56
CA MET A 402 3.35 -15.42 -6.35
C MET A 402 4.55 -14.87 -7.11
N HIS A 403 4.30 -14.48 -8.36
CA HIS A 403 5.18 -13.66 -9.18
C HIS A 403 4.39 -12.44 -9.65
N SER A 404 4.85 -11.24 -9.27
CA SER A 404 4.14 -10.00 -9.57
C SER A 404 5.11 -8.94 -10.11
N PRO A 405 5.49 -9.04 -11.40
CA PRO A 405 6.31 -8.04 -12.07
C PRO A 405 5.48 -6.85 -12.52
N HIS A 406 6.14 -5.70 -12.62
CA HIS A 406 5.61 -4.55 -13.33
C HIS A 406 6.72 -3.87 -14.14
N SER A 407 6.33 -3.24 -15.25
CA SER A 407 7.26 -2.54 -16.13
C SER A 407 6.64 -1.30 -16.75
N ALA A 408 7.49 -0.36 -17.11
CA ALA A 408 7.11 0.87 -17.78
C ALA A 408 8.20 1.24 -18.80
N SER A 409 7.83 1.34 -20.09
CA SER A 409 8.70 1.83 -21.13
C SER A 409 8.50 3.34 -21.35
N TYR A 410 9.58 4.05 -21.59
CA TYR A 410 9.59 5.50 -21.75
C TYR A 410 10.39 5.91 -22.98
N VAL A 411 9.87 6.90 -23.70
CA VAL A 411 10.52 7.54 -24.85
C VAL A 411 10.90 8.97 -24.49
N ARG A 412 12.10 9.39 -24.81
CA ARG A 412 12.55 10.78 -24.61
C ARG A 412 12.54 11.53 -25.94
N SER A 413 11.60 12.43 -26.14
CA SER A 413 11.28 13.04 -27.43
C SER A 413 12.41 13.83 -28.08
N ASN A 414 13.32 14.38 -27.29
CA ASN A 414 14.37 15.30 -27.72
C ASN A 414 15.79 14.73 -27.55
N ILE A 415 15.92 13.43 -27.30
CA ILE A 415 17.19 12.75 -27.13
C ILE A 415 17.19 11.49 -28.01
N LYS A 416 18.17 11.35 -28.89
CA LYS A 416 18.28 10.23 -29.81
C LYS A 416 18.73 8.98 -29.09
N GLY A 417 18.02 7.84 -29.26
CA GLY A 417 18.39 6.55 -28.63
C GLY A 417 18.45 6.62 -27.10
N ALA A 418 17.51 7.32 -26.48
CA ALA A 418 17.43 7.51 -25.04
C ALA A 418 16.15 6.93 -24.43
N GLY A 419 15.52 5.98 -25.09
CA GLY A 419 14.47 5.17 -24.50
C GLY A 419 14.99 4.39 -23.31
N PHE A 420 14.11 4.11 -22.34
CA PHE A 420 14.46 3.28 -21.21
C PHE A 420 13.23 2.53 -20.68
N THR A 421 13.48 1.44 -19.98
CA THR A 421 12.47 0.65 -19.29
C THR A 421 12.75 0.67 -17.79
N ALA A 422 11.74 0.97 -17.00
CA ALA A 422 11.75 0.78 -15.55
C ALA A 422 10.99 -0.51 -15.22
N GLU A 423 11.63 -1.43 -14.51
CA GLU A 423 11.07 -2.71 -14.10
C GLU A 423 11.08 -2.83 -12.59
N GLY A 424 10.05 -3.47 -12.03
CA GLY A 424 9.93 -3.72 -10.59
C GLY A 424 9.08 -4.95 -10.28
N GLY A 425 8.80 -5.15 -8.99
CA GLY A 425 8.10 -6.34 -8.52
C GLY A 425 9.03 -7.51 -8.25
N GLY A 426 8.52 -8.74 -8.31
CA GLY A 426 9.34 -9.92 -8.02
C GLY A 426 8.55 -11.16 -7.65
N TYR A 427 9.08 -11.93 -6.69
CA TYR A 427 8.58 -13.25 -6.29
C TYR A 427 8.29 -13.30 -4.80
N ASN A 428 7.30 -14.10 -4.43
CA ASN A 428 6.97 -14.42 -3.06
C ASN A 428 6.57 -15.88 -2.91
N ALA A 429 7.01 -16.50 -1.80
CA ALA A 429 6.52 -17.79 -1.34
C ALA A 429 6.15 -17.68 0.14
N ASN A 430 4.93 -18.03 0.50
CA ASN A 430 4.40 -17.93 1.86
C ASN A 430 3.78 -19.28 2.24
N LEU A 431 4.42 -19.96 3.18
CA LEU A 431 3.91 -21.18 3.81
C LEU A 431 3.36 -20.82 5.18
N LYS A 432 2.09 -21.10 5.39
CA LYS A 432 1.40 -20.85 6.64
C LYS A 432 0.84 -22.14 7.22
N TRP A 433 1.02 -22.32 8.52
CA TRP A 433 0.42 -23.38 9.32
C TRP A 433 -0.39 -22.75 10.45
N ASP A 434 -1.70 -22.95 10.43
CA ASP A 434 -2.62 -22.60 11.49
C ASP A 434 -2.92 -23.86 12.32
N ASN A 435 -2.65 -23.79 13.62
CA ASN A 435 -2.88 -24.87 14.56
C ASN A 435 -3.82 -24.43 15.67
N GLN A 436 -4.89 -25.20 15.90
CA GLN A 436 -5.77 -25.04 17.06
C GLN A 436 -5.46 -26.14 18.08
N ASN A 437 -4.98 -25.75 19.23
CA ASN A 437 -4.66 -26.71 20.30
C ASN A 437 -5.40 -26.36 21.60
N LYS A 438 -5.20 -27.14 22.64
CA LYS A 438 -5.88 -26.96 23.94
C LYS A 438 -5.56 -25.61 24.62
N TRP A 439 -4.47 -24.96 24.26
CA TRP A 439 -4.06 -23.68 24.83
C TRP A 439 -4.58 -22.48 24.05
N GLY A 440 -4.91 -22.68 22.78
CA GLY A 440 -5.32 -21.59 21.87
C GLY A 440 -4.96 -21.84 20.42
N LYS A 441 -4.89 -20.78 19.67
CA LYS A 441 -4.52 -20.75 18.25
C LYS A 441 -3.06 -20.38 18.08
N VAL A 442 -2.38 -21.06 17.16
CA VAL A 442 -1.00 -20.76 16.77
C VAL A 442 -0.95 -20.62 15.26
N ALA A 443 -0.45 -19.50 14.78
CA ALA A 443 -0.18 -19.29 13.37
C ALA A 443 1.34 -19.20 13.16
N THR A 444 1.88 -20.13 12.37
CA THR A 444 3.30 -20.14 12.00
C THR A 444 3.42 -19.84 10.52
N GLN A 445 4.30 -18.92 10.15
CA GLN A 445 4.55 -18.55 8.76
C GLN A 445 6.05 -18.56 8.44
N LEU A 446 6.36 -19.11 7.29
CA LEU A 446 7.68 -19.00 6.66
C LEU A 446 7.49 -18.31 5.31
N ILE A 447 8.10 -17.15 5.15
CA ILE A 447 7.94 -16.30 3.98
C ILE A 447 9.30 -16.09 3.35
N TRP A 448 9.39 -16.32 2.05
CA TRP A 448 10.49 -15.87 1.21
C TRP A 448 9.98 -14.79 0.26
N LYS A 449 10.72 -13.69 0.15
CA LYS A 449 10.41 -12.56 -0.73
C LYS A 449 11.65 -12.14 -1.49
N GLN A 450 11.49 -11.83 -2.76
CA GLN A 450 12.48 -11.17 -3.58
C GLN A 450 11.78 -10.11 -4.44
N ASN A 451 12.26 -8.89 -4.38
CA ASN A 451 11.79 -7.79 -5.25
C ASN A 451 12.97 -6.99 -5.80
N GLU A 452 12.76 -6.34 -6.92
CA GLU A 452 13.77 -5.54 -7.59
C GLU A 452 13.20 -4.25 -8.16
N ASN A 453 14.08 -3.28 -8.36
CA ASN A 453 13.86 -2.09 -9.17
C ASN A 453 15.02 -1.96 -10.15
N THR A 454 14.73 -1.89 -11.43
CA THR A 454 15.74 -1.87 -12.50
C THR A 454 15.40 -0.78 -13.49
N ILE A 455 16.38 0.00 -13.91
CA ILE A 455 16.30 0.89 -15.07
C ILE A 455 17.26 0.36 -16.14
N LYS A 456 16.71 0.08 -17.32
CA LYS A 456 17.45 -0.32 -18.51
C LYS A 456 17.36 0.79 -19.55
N ASN A 457 18.44 1.49 -19.80
CA ASN A 457 18.53 2.47 -20.89
C ASN A 457 18.89 1.78 -22.21
N GLU A 458 18.40 2.32 -23.34
CA GLU A 458 18.81 1.85 -24.68
C GLU A 458 20.28 2.08 -24.95
N GLY A 459 20.84 3.19 -24.45
CA GLY A 459 22.24 3.56 -24.61
C GLY A 459 23.05 3.35 -23.33
N ASP A 460 24.26 2.82 -23.46
CA ASP A 460 25.18 2.63 -22.34
C ASP A 460 25.89 3.91 -21.93
N ASN A 461 26.03 4.86 -22.87
CA ASN A 461 26.66 6.15 -22.65
C ASN A 461 25.79 7.29 -23.15
N PHE A 462 25.91 8.42 -22.49
CA PHE A 462 25.23 9.66 -22.85
C PHE A 462 26.19 10.67 -23.50
N TYR A 463 25.78 11.32 -24.60
CA TYR A 463 26.54 12.30 -25.32
C TYR A 463 25.76 13.59 -25.49
N ALA A 464 26.32 14.72 -25.09
CA ALA A 464 25.79 16.05 -25.31
C ALA A 464 26.60 16.75 -26.43
N TRP A 465 26.35 16.31 -27.65
CA TRP A 465 26.97 16.93 -28.85
C TRP A 465 26.51 18.34 -29.09
N ALA A 466 27.32 19.10 -29.79
CA ALA A 466 26.85 20.30 -30.46
C ALA A 466 26.35 19.95 -31.88
N LYS A 467 25.47 20.77 -32.44
CA LYS A 467 25.05 20.63 -33.85
C LYS A 467 26.23 20.88 -34.77
N THR A 468 26.46 19.96 -35.75
CA THR A 468 27.47 19.97 -36.78
C THR A 468 26.90 19.32 -38.06
N ASP A 469 27.68 19.10 -39.10
CA ASP A 469 27.20 18.47 -40.33
C ASP A 469 26.83 17.00 -40.12
N SER A 470 27.60 16.23 -39.34
CA SER A 470 27.31 14.86 -38.99
C SER A 470 26.23 14.71 -37.91
N ILE A 471 26.09 15.74 -37.07
CA ILE A 471 25.09 15.82 -36.01
C ILE A 471 24.04 16.84 -36.44
N ASP A 472 23.12 16.41 -37.31
CA ASP A 472 22.11 17.25 -37.94
C ASP A 472 20.84 17.49 -37.15
N TRP A 473 20.68 16.80 -35.99
CA TRP A 473 19.54 16.99 -35.07
C TRP A 473 19.90 17.92 -33.92
N VAL A 474 18.86 18.51 -33.30
CA VAL A 474 19.01 19.33 -32.08
C VAL A 474 17.96 18.93 -31.08
N SER A 475 18.29 18.94 -29.80
CA SER A 475 17.31 18.87 -28.71
C SER A 475 16.57 20.22 -28.66
N SER A 476 15.26 20.15 -28.40
CA SER A 476 14.35 21.31 -28.46
C SER A 476 14.67 22.46 -27.48
N PHE A 477 15.57 22.23 -26.49
CA PHE A 477 15.85 23.20 -25.44
C PHE A 477 16.95 24.24 -25.73
N SER A 478 17.91 23.97 -26.57
CA SER A 478 19.05 24.85 -26.75
C SER A 478 19.29 25.31 -28.16
N GLY A 479 18.62 24.74 -29.17
CA GLY A 479 18.85 25.04 -30.58
C GLY A 479 20.26 24.69 -31.12
N THR A 480 21.19 24.38 -30.23
CA THR A 480 22.60 24.11 -30.56
C THR A 480 23.11 22.80 -30.00
N ALA A 481 22.45 22.19 -29.01
CA ALA A 481 22.86 20.94 -28.43
C ALA A 481 22.05 19.76 -29.00
N ALA A 482 22.74 18.69 -29.31
CA ALA A 482 22.17 17.40 -29.73
C ALA A 482 22.52 16.33 -28.71
N GLN A 483 21.51 15.80 -28.05
CA GLN A 483 21.69 14.80 -27.00
C GLN A 483 21.42 13.38 -27.55
N GLN A 484 22.20 12.42 -27.10
CA GLN A 484 22.11 11.03 -27.55
C GLN A 484 22.46 10.06 -26.42
N GLY A 485 21.79 8.89 -26.41
CA GLY A 485 22.12 7.76 -25.54
C GLY A 485 21.52 7.83 -24.15
N GLY A 486 22.04 7.03 -23.25
CA GLY A 486 21.53 6.82 -21.89
C GLY A 486 22.66 6.47 -20.92
N TYR A 487 22.34 5.77 -19.84
CA TYR A 487 23.27 5.53 -18.72
C TYR A 487 23.41 4.04 -18.39
N GLY A 488 23.16 3.15 -19.37
CA GLY A 488 23.26 1.71 -19.20
C GLY A 488 22.18 1.16 -18.26
N THR A 489 22.49 0.01 -17.65
CA THR A 489 21.56 -0.68 -16.76
C THR A 489 21.97 -0.54 -15.31
N VAL A 490 21.01 -0.15 -14.46
CA VAL A 490 21.15 -0.08 -13.00
C VAL A 490 20.03 -0.89 -12.36
N ARG A 491 20.40 -1.75 -11.41
CA ARG A 491 19.46 -2.60 -10.68
C ARG A 491 19.69 -2.49 -9.18
N THR A 492 18.61 -2.44 -8.43
CA THR A 492 18.57 -2.73 -7.00
C THR A 492 17.69 -3.94 -6.75
N GLU A 493 18.08 -4.80 -5.83
CA GLU A 493 17.36 -6.03 -5.49
C GLU A 493 17.31 -6.17 -3.97
N GLN A 494 16.17 -6.62 -3.45
CA GLN A 494 16.00 -7.04 -2.07
C GLN A 494 15.53 -8.49 -2.06
N SER A 495 16.16 -9.34 -1.25
CA SER A 495 15.70 -10.70 -0.97
C SER A 495 15.72 -10.95 0.52
N GLY A 496 14.81 -11.78 1.02
CA GLY A 496 14.75 -12.06 2.45
C GLY A 496 13.92 -13.28 2.78
N ILE A 497 14.16 -13.78 3.99
CA ILE A 497 13.37 -14.83 4.62
C ILE A 497 12.84 -14.26 5.93
N ASN A 498 11.53 -14.38 6.10
CA ASN A 498 10.85 -14.00 7.33
C ASN A 498 10.22 -15.24 7.97
N PHE A 499 10.48 -15.43 9.25
CA PHE A 499 9.84 -16.45 10.06
C PHE A 499 9.03 -15.77 11.17
N LYS A 500 7.75 -16.11 11.23
CA LYS A 500 6.80 -15.49 12.15
C LYS A 500 5.96 -16.55 12.84
N GLN A 501 5.75 -16.35 14.14
CA GLN A 501 4.82 -17.17 14.92
C GLN A 501 3.99 -16.31 15.85
N ASP A 502 2.68 -16.42 15.72
CA ASP A 502 1.69 -15.71 16.52
C ASP A 502 0.90 -16.74 17.36
N TRP A 503 0.75 -16.47 18.64
CA TRP A 503 -0.04 -17.23 19.59
C TRP A 503 -1.20 -16.39 20.11
N GLN A 504 -2.39 -16.95 20.10
CA GLN A 504 -3.57 -16.41 20.75
C GLN A 504 -4.07 -17.45 21.74
N LEU A 505 -3.87 -17.20 23.03
CA LEU A 505 -4.33 -18.14 24.07
C LEU A 505 -5.85 -18.11 24.19
N ASN A 506 -6.41 -19.24 24.63
CA ASN A 506 -7.83 -19.28 24.98
C ASN A 506 -8.07 -18.29 26.14
N PRO A 507 -9.19 -17.56 26.14
CA PRO A 507 -9.52 -16.68 27.24
C PRO A 507 -9.65 -17.45 28.55
N PHE A 508 -9.18 -16.86 29.64
CA PHE A 508 -9.34 -17.40 31.01
C PHE A 508 -9.68 -16.27 31.98
N SER A 509 -10.33 -16.62 33.09
CA SER A 509 -10.69 -15.65 34.11
C SER A 509 -9.75 -15.75 35.32
N ALA A 510 -9.20 -14.62 35.73
CA ALA A 510 -8.42 -14.49 36.96
C ALA A 510 -8.77 -13.14 37.61
N TRP A 511 -8.82 -13.13 38.95
CA TRP A 511 -9.14 -11.93 39.76
C TRP A 511 -10.41 -11.17 39.33
N GLY A 512 -11.41 -11.88 38.78
CA GLY A 512 -12.66 -11.27 38.32
C GLY A 512 -12.58 -10.56 36.95
N VAL A 513 -11.45 -10.73 36.26
CA VAL A 513 -11.20 -10.18 34.92
C VAL A 513 -11.00 -11.34 33.96
N GLN A 514 -11.50 -11.22 32.74
CA GLN A 514 -11.20 -12.12 31.65
C GLN A 514 -9.94 -11.63 30.95
N HIS A 515 -8.99 -12.54 30.76
CA HIS A 515 -7.71 -12.34 30.10
C HIS A 515 -7.67 -13.10 28.78
N GLN A 516 -7.16 -12.48 27.73
CA GLN A 516 -6.81 -13.13 26.48
C GLN A 516 -5.45 -12.64 26.02
N PHE A 517 -4.45 -13.49 26.16
CA PHE A 517 -3.09 -13.19 25.74
C PHE A 517 -2.87 -13.45 24.26
N ASP A 518 -2.32 -12.47 23.57
CA ASP A 518 -1.72 -12.57 22.25
C ASP A 518 -0.23 -12.29 22.37
N PHE A 519 0.62 -13.17 21.87
CA PHE A 519 2.07 -12.97 21.85
C PHE A 519 2.69 -13.64 20.63
N GLY A 520 3.86 -13.22 20.26
CA GLY A 520 4.55 -13.81 19.14
C GLY A 520 5.93 -13.25 18.94
N PHE A 521 6.59 -13.83 17.95
CA PHE A 521 7.88 -13.36 17.50
C PHE A 521 7.95 -13.35 15.97
N ASP A 522 8.81 -12.49 15.43
CA ASP A 522 9.01 -12.26 14.02
C ASP A 522 10.50 -12.03 13.77
N THR A 523 11.09 -12.74 12.83
CA THR A 523 12.49 -12.57 12.43
C THR A 523 12.55 -12.37 10.94
N ASP A 524 13.18 -11.28 10.50
CA ASP A 524 13.39 -10.92 9.10
C ASP A 524 14.89 -10.88 8.80
N PHE A 525 15.34 -11.70 7.85
CA PHE A 525 16.69 -11.71 7.32
C PHE A 525 16.66 -11.17 5.91
N SER A 526 17.07 -9.93 5.72
CA SER A 526 17.03 -9.24 4.44
C SER A 526 18.41 -8.93 3.90
N LYS A 527 18.60 -9.10 2.61
CA LYS A 527 19.78 -8.71 1.85
C LYS A 527 19.36 -7.76 0.73
N ALA A 528 20.05 -6.65 0.61
CA ALA A 528 19.89 -5.72 -0.51
C ALA A 528 21.16 -5.69 -1.35
N ARG A 529 21.01 -5.52 -2.67
CA ARG A 529 22.10 -5.46 -3.65
C ARG A 529 21.88 -4.28 -4.58
N TYR A 530 22.94 -3.56 -4.87
CA TYR A 530 23.01 -2.58 -5.96
C TYR A 530 23.96 -3.11 -7.02
N GLN A 531 23.57 -3.03 -8.29
CA GLN A 531 24.38 -3.50 -9.40
C GLN A 531 24.33 -2.51 -10.57
N ARG A 532 25.51 -2.08 -11.00
CA ARG A 532 25.81 -1.50 -12.31
C ARG A 532 26.87 -2.39 -12.94
N ARG A 533 26.50 -3.15 -13.97
CA ARG A 533 27.41 -4.15 -14.54
C ARG A 533 28.58 -3.50 -15.29
N ASP A 534 28.29 -2.47 -16.06
CA ASP A 534 29.24 -1.79 -16.94
C ASP A 534 29.42 -0.35 -16.52
N THR A 535 30.63 0.17 -16.67
CA THR A 535 30.92 1.59 -16.47
C THR A 535 30.20 2.40 -17.54
N SER A 536 29.44 3.41 -17.13
CA SER A 536 28.74 4.32 -18.02
C SER A 536 29.37 5.71 -17.97
N TYR A 537 29.40 6.38 -19.09
CA TYR A 537 29.95 7.69 -19.24
C TYR A 537 28.89 8.69 -19.71
N SER A 538 28.89 9.89 -19.13
CA SER A 538 28.12 11.03 -19.60
C SER A 538 29.07 12.09 -20.15
N TYR A 539 29.21 12.11 -21.47
CA TYR A 539 30.10 13.02 -22.17
C TYR A 539 29.41 14.37 -22.41
N THR A 540 30.11 15.44 -22.03
CA THR A 540 29.57 16.81 -22.13
C THR A 540 30.67 17.79 -22.57
N VAL A 541 30.31 19.08 -22.76
CA VAL A 541 31.22 20.16 -23.09
C VAL A 541 31.89 19.97 -24.45
N ALA A 542 31.14 20.29 -25.54
CA ALA A 542 31.64 20.17 -26.90
C ALA A 542 32.67 21.26 -27.26
N VAL A 543 33.82 20.84 -27.79
CA VAL A 543 34.84 21.68 -28.45
C VAL A 543 34.73 21.50 -29.96
N LYS A 544 34.53 22.54 -30.73
CA LYS A 544 34.31 22.48 -32.18
C LYS A 544 35.46 23.10 -32.97
N SER A 545 35.95 22.39 -33.98
CA SER A 545 36.91 22.89 -34.96
C SER A 545 36.95 21.99 -36.19
N ALA A 546 37.00 22.58 -37.39
CA ALA A 546 37.20 21.82 -38.62
C ALA A 546 38.58 21.11 -38.72
N ALA A 547 39.51 21.47 -37.84
CA ALA A 547 40.85 20.88 -37.78
C ALA A 547 40.96 19.72 -36.80
N ILE A 548 39.87 19.26 -36.15
CA ILE A 548 39.91 18.18 -35.18
C ILE A 548 40.30 16.86 -35.83
N VAL A 549 41.28 16.18 -35.20
CA VAL A 549 41.75 14.84 -35.57
C VAL A 549 41.46 13.91 -34.40
N CYS A 550 40.58 12.96 -34.60
CA CYS A 550 40.20 11.99 -33.58
C CYS A 550 41.16 10.80 -33.54
N GLU A 551 41.47 10.31 -32.35
CA GLU A 551 42.11 9.02 -32.17
C GLU A 551 41.15 7.88 -32.53
N SER A 552 41.73 6.76 -33.04
CA SER A 552 40.93 5.60 -33.39
C SER A 552 40.27 5.02 -32.13
N GLY A 553 38.94 4.84 -32.19
CA GLY A 553 38.16 4.29 -31.06
C GLY A 553 37.68 5.32 -30.06
N ASP A 554 37.97 6.61 -30.22
CA ASP A 554 37.42 7.67 -29.35
C ASP A 554 35.95 7.97 -29.69
N SER A 555 35.02 7.37 -28.96
CA SER A 555 33.56 7.53 -29.15
C SER A 555 33.07 8.95 -28.82
N ALA A 556 33.85 9.77 -28.14
CA ALA A 556 33.54 11.16 -27.79
C ALA A 556 34.14 12.19 -28.74
N CYS A 557 34.58 11.78 -29.94
CA CYS A 557 35.18 12.63 -30.95
C CYS A 557 34.60 12.36 -32.35
N ILE A 558 34.36 13.40 -33.12
CA ILE A 558 33.95 13.37 -34.53
C ILE A 558 34.98 14.11 -35.32
N ASN A 559 35.65 13.42 -36.21
CA ASN A 559 36.78 13.94 -36.99
C ASN A 559 36.37 15.12 -37.87
N GLY A 560 37.13 16.19 -37.82
CA GLY A 560 36.82 17.42 -38.57
C GLY A 560 35.65 18.26 -38.00
N GLU A 561 35.07 17.91 -36.86
CA GLU A 561 33.88 18.58 -36.37
C GLU A 561 33.98 18.98 -34.89
N GLN A 562 34.04 18.00 -34.00
CA GLN A 562 33.98 18.23 -32.55
C GLN A 562 34.49 17.06 -31.70
N TYR A 563 34.87 17.38 -30.47
CA TYR A 563 35.02 16.37 -29.41
C TYR A 563 34.41 16.86 -28.12
N LEU A 564 34.06 15.92 -27.24
CA LEU A 564 33.54 16.18 -25.88
C LEU A 564 34.71 16.20 -24.91
N SER A 565 34.85 17.28 -24.15
CA SER A 565 36.02 17.52 -23.30
C SER A 565 35.83 17.12 -21.83
N GLN A 566 34.60 16.83 -21.44
CA GLN A 566 34.26 16.40 -20.08
C GLN A 566 33.44 15.11 -20.12
N ARG A 567 33.69 14.21 -19.20
CA ARG A 567 32.80 13.11 -18.91
C ARG A 567 32.57 12.91 -17.41
N ALA A 568 31.36 12.58 -17.02
CA ALA A 568 31.07 11.99 -15.74
C ALA A 568 31.23 10.48 -15.86
N VAL A 569 31.86 9.84 -14.87
CA VAL A 569 32.16 8.41 -14.83
C VAL A 569 31.30 7.77 -13.74
N TYR A 570 30.47 6.80 -14.13
CA TYR A 570 29.65 5.97 -13.27
C TYR A 570 30.20 4.55 -13.32
N GLU A 571 31.13 4.25 -12.43
CA GLU A 571 31.85 2.99 -12.47
C GLU A 571 30.95 1.77 -12.27
N ALA A 572 31.33 0.67 -12.91
CA ALA A 572 30.78 -0.64 -12.60
C ALA A 572 30.89 -0.92 -11.10
N SER A 573 29.81 -1.34 -10.49
CA SER A 573 29.70 -1.55 -9.04
C SER A 573 28.72 -2.67 -8.76
N ASP A 574 29.10 -3.58 -7.88
CA ASP A 574 28.25 -4.67 -7.39
C ASP A 574 28.46 -4.79 -5.88
N VAL A 575 27.52 -4.25 -5.13
CA VAL A 575 27.61 -4.20 -3.68
C VAL A 575 26.35 -4.77 -3.03
N SER A 576 26.55 -5.43 -1.90
CA SER A 576 25.45 -6.02 -1.13
C SER A 576 25.56 -5.62 0.33
N VAL A 577 24.43 -5.40 0.95
CA VAL A 577 24.28 -5.11 2.36
C VAL A 577 23.22 -6.02 2.96
N ALA A 578 23.36 -6.38 4.22
CA ALA A 578 22.38 -7.18 4.93
C ALA A 578 21.79 -6.42 6.10
N ALA A 579 20.59 -6.76 6.48
CA ALA A 579 19.91 -6.27 7.68
C ALA A 579 19.02 -7.38 8.23
N SER A 580 19.13 -7.64 9.54
CA SER A 580 18.29 -8.60 10.24
C SER A 580 17.48 -7.88 11.31
N THR A 581 16.20 -8.20 11.39
CA THR A 581 15.31 -7.65 12.42
C THR A 581 14.75 -8.80 13.25
N TYR A 582 14.73 -8.63 14.56
CA TYR A 582 14.17 -9.57 15.52
C TYR A 582 13.14 -8.83 16.35
N SER A 583 11.94 -9.38 16.41
CA SER A 583 10.79 -8.75 17.06
C SER A 583 10.12 -9.74 17.99
N VAL A 584 9.69 -9.27 19.14
CA VAL A 584 8.80 -10.00 20.05
C VAL A 584 7.69 -9.08 20.52
N TYR A 585 6.50 -9.60 20.70
CA TYR A 585 5.39 -8.83 21.26
C TYR A 585 4.59 -9.66 22.27
N LEU A 586 3.96 -8.96 23.19
CA LEU A 586 3.00 -9.47 24.14
C LEU A 586 1.87 -8.46 24.31
N GLN A 587 0.65 -8.92 24.33
CA GLN A 587 -0.55 -8.14 24.52
C GLN A 587 -1.54 -8.95 25.34
N ASP A 588 -2.27 -8.30 26.27
CA ASP A 588 -3.36 -8.92 27.02
C ASP A 588 -4.64 -8.14 26.79
N THR A 589 -5.68 -8.79 26.33
CA THR A 589 -7.02 -8.20 26.25
C THR A 589 -7.76 -8.52 27.56
N LEU A 590 -7.86 -7.52 28.41
CA LEU A 590 -8.50 -7.53 29.73
C LEU A 590 -9.95 -7.09 29.59
N THR A 591 -10.90 -7.96 29.91
CA THR A 591 -12.33 -7.59 29.91
C THR A 591 -12.89 -7.73 31.31
N ALA A 592 -13.32 -6.60 31.87
CA ALA A 592 -13.90 -6.49 33.19
C ALA A 592 -15.26 -5.80 33.10
N SER A 593 -16.35 -6.59 33.09
CA SER A 593 -17.72 -6.09 32.91
C SER A 593 -17.85 -5.21 31.65
N ARG A 594 -17.87 -3.88 31.83
CA ARG A 594 -18.04 -2.88 30.75
C ARG A 594 -16.74 -2.28 30.25
N LEU A 595 -15.63 -2.60 30.89
CA LEU A 595 -14.31 -2.05 30.58
C LEU A 595 -13.50 -3.10 29.84
N THR A 596 -12.94 -2.72 28.70
CA THR A 596 -11.93 -3.50 27.99
C THR A 596 -10.65 -2.68 27.95
N MET A 597 -9.54 -3.28 28.35
CA MET A 597 -8.20 -2.69 28.28
C MET A 597 -7.27 -3.63 27.54
N VAL A 598 -6.38 -3.07 26.75
CA VAL A 598 -5.42 -3.85 25.96
C VAL A 598 -4.01 -3.27 26.16
N PRO A 599 -3.36 -3.56 27.30
CA PRO A 599 -1.94 -3.30 27.45
C PRO A 599 -1.13 -4.23 26.54
N GLY A 600 -0.12 -3.69 25.91
CA GLY A 600 0.79 -4.45 25.06
C GLY A 600 2.17 -3.80 24.99
N VAL A 601 3.13 -4.59 24.59
CA VAL A 601 4.49 -4.13 24.31
C VAL A 601 5.06 -4.92 23.14
N ARG A 602 5.77 -4.22 22.28
CA ARG A 602 6.59 -4.81 21.22
C ARG A 602 8.03 -4.35 21.41
N VAL A 603 8.96 -5.26 21.23
CA VAL A 603 10.39 -4.97 21.23
C VAL A 603 10.96 -5.42 19.90
N ASP A 604 11.58 -4.51 19.19
CA ASP A 604 12.25 -4.75 17.91
C ASP A 604 13.75 -4.45 18.09
N TYR A 605 14.59 -5.34 17.60
CA TYR A 605 16.02 -5.09 17.46
C TYR A 605 16.40 -5.30 15.99
N ASP A 606 17.12 -4.35 15.43
CA ASP A 606 17.69 -4.50 14.10
C ASP A 606 19.23 -4.33 14.15
N ASP A 607 19.94 -5.12 13.36
CA ASP A 607 21.40 -5.06 13.25
C ASP A 607 21.89 -3.97 12.30
N TYR A 608 20.94 -3.30 11.62
CA TYR A 608 21.20 -2.25 10.65
C TYR A 608 21.65 -0.95 11.34
N MET A 609 20.84 -0.43 12.27
CA MET A 609 21.17 0.71 13.13
C MET A 609 21.62 0.30 14.54
N LYS A 610 21.47 -0.99 14.89
CA LYS A 610 21.79 -1.58 16.20
C LYS A 610 20.97 -1.02 17.35
N ASN A 611 19.75 -0.56 17.05
CA ASN A 611 18.83 -0.01 18.02
C ASN A 611 17.91 -1.10 18.59
N MET A 612 17.63 -0.99 19.88
CA MET A 612 16.57 -1.74 20.53
C MET A 612 15.38 -0.80 20.74
N ASN A 613 14.31 -1.06 20.01
CA ASN A 613 13.12 -0.22 19.95
C ASN A 613 12.02 -0.83 20.82
N VAL A 614 11.61 -0.15 21.87
CA VAL A 614 10.53 -0.59 22.75
C VAL A 614 9.28 0.22 22.46
N SER A 615 8.21 -0.46 21.99
CA SER A 615 6.93 0.10 21.58
C SER A 615 5.82 -0.22 22.58
N PRO A 616 5.62 0.58 23.62
CA PRO A 616 4.45 0.42 24.49
C PRO A 616 3.19 0.73 23.72
N ARG A 617 2.14 -0.08 23.96
CA ARG A 617 0.82 0.04 23.36
C ARG A 617 -0.23 -0.07 24.46
N PHE A 618 -1.15 0.84 24.51
CA PHE A 618 -2.27 0.77 25.43
C PHE A 618 -3.51 1.31 24.75
N SER A 619 -4.54 0.50 24.70
CA SER A 619 -5.86 0.95 24.27
C SER A 619 -6.92 0.48 25.26
N THR A 620 -8.02 1.23 25.32
CA THR A 620 -9.12 0.94 26.24
C THR A 620 -10.45 1.36 25.63
N SER A 621 -11.51 0.64 25.94
CA SER A 621 -12.88 1.06 25.70
C SER A 621 -13.77 0.80 26.91
N TYR A 622 -14.77 1.65 27.08
CA TYR A 622 -15.76 1.57 28.14
C TYR A 622 -17.16 1.65 27.56
N ASP A 623 -17.96 0.60 27.78
CA ASP A 623 -19.38 0.56 27.45
C ASP A 623 -20.17 1.27 28.53
N VAL A 624 -20.66 2.49 28.24
CA VAL A 624 -21.27 3.39 29.22
C VAL A 624 -22.54 2.78 29.84
N TRP A 625 -23.38 2.17 29.02
CA TRP A 625 -24.68 1.67 29.46
C TRP A 625 -24.71 0.13 29.64
N GLY A 626 -23.72 -0.59 29.11
CA GLY A 626 -23.66 -2.06 29.16
C GLY A 626 -24.46 -2.74 28.04
N ASP A 627 -24.95 -1.99 27.09
CA ASP A 627 -25.69 -2.45 25.91
C ASP A 627 -24.97 -2.11 24.60
N ARG A 628 -23.77 -1.53 24.73
CA ARG A 628 -22.88 -1.11 23.63
C ARG A 628 -23.49 -0.05 22.71
N SER A 629 -24.53 0.63 23.17
CA SER A 629 -25.08 1.76 22.45
C SER A 629 -24.18 2.97 22.50
N THR A 630 -23.39 3.10 23.58
CA THR A 630 -22.40 4.17 23.77
C THR A 630 -21.10 3.58 24.27
N GLU A 631 -20.06 3.66 23.47
CA GLU A 631 -18.69 3.29 23.83
C GLU A 631 -17.76 4.49 23.77
N VAL A 632 -16.96 4.69 24.82
CA VAL A 632 -15.86 5.65 24.82
C VAL A 632 -14.56 4.87 24.75
N PHE A 633 -13.65 5.27 23.89
CA PHE A 633 -12.39 4.58 23.69
C PHE A 633 -11.21 5.56 23.59
N GLY A 634 -10.00 5.04 23.83
CA GLY A 634 -8.79 5.81 23.68
C GLY A 634 -7.55 4.96 23.80
N GLY A 635 -6.39 5.58 23.61
CA GLY A 635 -5.13 4.87 23.71
C GLY A 635 -3.91 5.77 23.63
N VAL A 636 -2.78 5.20 24.07
CA VAL A 636 -1.46 5.82 24.00
C VAL A 636 -0.50 4.78 23.43
N ASN A 637 0.15 5.13 22.33
CA ASN A 637 0.93 4.16 21.58
C ASN A 637 2.24 4.78 21.08
N ARG A 638 3.28 3.96 20.93
CA ARG A 638 4.51 4.32 20.23
C ARG A 638 4.72 3.37 19.06
N TYR A 639 5.04 3.92 17.90
CA TYR A 639 5.32 3.19 16.67
C TYR A 639 6.70 3.55 16.15
N TYR A 640 7.51 2.55 15.77
CA TYR A 640 8.81 2.75 15.14
C TYR A 640 8.76 2.44 13.65
N ALA A 641 9.40 3.30 12.85
CA ALA A 641 9.48 3.13 11.40
C ALA A 641 10.30 1.90 11.01
N GLY A 642 10.04 1.38 9.81
CA GLY A 642 10.86 0.35 9.19
C GLY A 642 12.17 0.92 8.63
N ASN A 643 13.14 0.04 8.36
CA ASN A 643 14.43 0.41 7.79
C ASN A 643 14.32 0.73 6.30
N VAL A 644 15.05 1.73 5.84
CA VAL A 644 15.25 2.06 4.42
C VAL A 644 16.66 1.61 4.02
N LEU A 645 16.75 0.50 3.27
CA LEU A 645 18.03 -0.11 2.89
C LEU A 645 18.82 0.72 1.88
N ALA A 646 18.14 1.67 1.19
CA ALA A 646 18.77 2.57 0.23
C ALA A 646 20.00 3.30 0.80
N TYR A 647 19.92 3.78 2.03
CA TYR A 647 21.04 4.51 2.63
C TYR A 647 22.31 3.65 2.76
N LYS A 648 22.17 2.44 3.25
CA LYS A 648 23.31 1.51 3.41
C LYS A 648 23.94 1.13 2.06
N LEU A 649 23.10 0.98 1.03
CA LEU A 649 23.56 0.74 -0.31
C LEU A 649 24.27 1.97 -0.91
N ARG A 650 23.77 3.20 -0.65
CA ARG A 650 24.40 4.43 -1.12
C ARG A 650 25.77 4.64 -0.49
N GLU A 651 25.93 4.31 0.78
CA GLU A 651 27.24 4.34 1.46
C GLU A 651 28.22 3.31 0.88
N ALA A 652 27.71 2.13 0.51
CA ALA A 652 28.56 1.03 0.02
C ALA A 652 28.96 1.16 -1.46
N ARG A 653 28.19 1.90 -2.29
CA ARG A 653 28.46 2.01 -3.73
C ARG A 653 29.64 2.94 -4.02
N LYS A 654 30.27 2.74 -5.18
CA LYS A 654 31.28 3.67 -5.71
C LYS A 654 30.64 5.03 -6.05
N GLN A 655 31.33 6.10 -5.70
CA GLN A 655 30.86 7.46 -5.96
C GLN A 655 31.29 7.91 -7.37
N PRO A 656 30.43 8.59 -8.12
CA PRO A 656 30.76 9.09 -9.45
C PRO A 656 31.74 10.27 -9.38
N TYR A 657 32.50 10.46 -10.42
CA TYR A 657 33.47 11.55 -10.57
C TYR A 657 33.49 12.08 -12.00
N THR A 658 34.10 13.23 -12.20
CA THR A 658 34.33 13.81 -13.52
C THR A 658 35.76 13.63 -13.97
N GLU A 659 35.93 13.45 -15.27
CA GLU A 659 37.19 13.52 -15.95
C GLU A 659 37.14 14.61 -17.04
N CYS A 660 38.26 15.24 -17.29
CA CYS A 660 38.46 16.19 -18.38
C CYS A 660 39.51 15.70 -19.35
N ARG A 661 39.48 16.11 -20.63
CA ARG A 661 40.66 16.06 -21.47
C ARG A 661 41.75 16.88 -20.80
N ALA A 662 42.99 16.37 -20.75
CA ALA A 662 44.07 16.99 -19.98
C ALA A 662 44.28 18.46 -20.33
N ASN A 663 44.21 18.80 -21.63
CA ASN A 663 44.33 20.20 -22.12
C ASN A 663 43.14 21.10 -21.81
N THR A 664 42.06 20.55 -21.25
CA THR A 664 40.86 21.34 -20.90
C THR A 664 40.63 21.44 -19.39
N LEU A 665 41.46 20.78 -18.59
CA LEU A 665 41.35 20.80 -17.13
C LEU A 665 41.65 22.20 -16.58
N THR A 666 40.78 22.67 -15.71
CA THR A 666 40.98 23.94 -14.98
C THR A 666 41.60 23.73 -13.59
N ASN A 667 42.14 24.78 -13.01
CA ASN A 667 42.75 24.73 -11.66
C ASN A 667 41.79 24.37 -10.54
N VAL A 668 40.49 24.42 -10.81
CA VAL A 668 39.41 24.02 -9.86
C VAL A 668 38.78 22.67 -10.19
N GLY A 669 39.42 21.87 -11.07
CA GLY A 669 38.95 20.55 -11.44
C GLY A 669 37.72 20.50 -12.37
N GLY A 670 37.35 21.63 -12.94
CA GLY A 670 36.37 21.76 -14.03
C GLY A 670 37.03 21.63 -15.38
N CYS A 671 36.21 21.51 -16.43
CA CYS A 671 36.64 21.45 -17.82
C CYS A 671 36.21 22.69 -18.58
N THR A 672 37.06 23.21 -19.46
CA THR A 672 36.78 24.39 -20.27
C THR A 672 36.41 23.98 -21.70
N GLN A 673 35.57 24.79 -22.34
CA GLN A 673 35.28 24.70 -23.77
C GLN A 673 36.35 25.41 -24.65
N LYS A 674 37.23 26.18 -24.01
CA LYS A 674 38.25 26.95 -24.68
C LYS A 674 39.51 26.11 -24.84
N SER A 675 39.49 25.16 -25.75
CA SER A 675 40.69 24.48 -26.18
C SER A 675 41.04 24.86 -27.60
N THR A 676 42.32 25.16 -27.84
CA THR A 676 42.87 25.38 -29.18
C THR A 676 43.46 24.13 -29.79
N ASN A 677 43.48 23.02 -29.01
CA ASN A 677 43.99 21.72 -29.47
C ASN A 677 43.03 21.10 -30.44
N VAL A 678 43.55 20.66 -31.55
CA VAL A 678 42.81 19.94 -32.60
C VAL A 678 42.76 18.44 -32.38
N THR A 679 43.63 17.88 -31.49
CA THR A 679 43.61 16.48 -31.09
C THR A 679 43.17 16.45 -29.60
N PRO A 680 42.13 15.67 -29.26
CA PRO A 680 41.74 15.50 -27.85
C PRO A 680 42.82 14.74 -27.10
N ASP A 681 43.23 15.28 -25.94
CA ASP A 681 44.20 14.65 -25.07
C ASP A 681 43.54 13.49 -24.28
N GLU A 682 44.37 12.77 -23.51
CA GLU A 682 43.92 11.74 -22.58
C GLU A 682 42.95 12.27 -21.52
N TRP A 683 42.14 11.37 -20.97
CA TRP A 683 41.23 11.67 -19.88
C TRP A 683 41.98 11.71 -18.54
N VAL A 684 41.83 12.78 -17.80
CA VAL A 684 42.43 12.98 -16.46
C VAL A 684 41.34 13.28 -15.43
N PHE A 685 41.57 12.87 -14.21
CA PHE A 685 40.65 13.11 -13.12
C PHE A 685 40.39 14.61 -12.92
N GLY A 686 39.14 15.02 -12.88
CA GLY A 686 38.72 16.38 -12.60
C GLY A 686 38.36 16.58 -11.12
N ARG A 687 37.17 16.11 -10.76
CA ARG A 687 36.69 16.20 -9.38
C ARG A 687 35.66 15.10 -9.12
N LYS A 688 35.49 14.75 -7.84
CA LYS A 688 34.35 13.95 -7.43
C LYS A 688 33.06 14.71 -7.67
N LEU A 689 32.04 14.06 -8.24
CA LEU A 689 30.71 14.65 -8.30
C LEU A 689 30.14 14.75 -6.90
N ASN A 690 29.21 15.70 -6.69
CA ASN A 690 28.63 15.99 -5.38
C ASN A 690 28.34 14.71 -4.61
N GLN A 691 28.96 14.59 -3.44
CA GLN A 691 28.83 13.41 -2.62
C GLN A 691 27.73 13.66 -1.61
N ALA A 692 26.60 13.03 -1.81
CA ALA A 692 25.78 12.67 -0.69
C ALA A 692 26.50 11.55 0.05
N ASN A 693 27.39 11.87 0.94
CA ASN A 693 27.94 10.92 1.89
C ASN A 693 26.88 10.69 2.95
N TYR A 694 25.99 9.73 2.70
CA TYR A 694 25.04 9.31 3.72
C TYR A 694 25.77 8.45 4.74
N ARG A 695 26.31 9.09 5.75
CA ARG A 695 26.75 8.40 6.96
C ARG A 695 25.59 8.33 7.92
N TYR A 696 25.24 7.12 8.33
CA TYR A 696 24.27 6.93 9.41
C TYR A 696 24.85 6.05 10.52
N THR A 697 25.99 6.45 11.01
CA THR A 697 26.55 5.92 12.23
C THR A 697 25.83 6.57 13.42
N SER A 698 25.26 5.74 14.30
CA SER A 698 24.63 6.17 15.56
C SER A 698 23.30 6.94 15.42
N LEU A 699 22.51 6.67 14.38
CA LEU A 699 21.17 7.23 14.26
C LEU A 699 20.16 6.45 15.10
N ASN A 700 19.20 7.17 15.67
CA ASN A 700 18.03 6.58 16.31
C ASN A 700 17.03 6.11 15.25
N THR A 701 16.25 5.08 15.58
CA THR A 701 15.12 4.69 14.73
C THR A 701 14.00 5.72 14.84
N PRO A 702 13.51 6.30 13.73
CA PRO A 702 12.38 7.21 13.75
C PRO A 702 11.16 6.59 14.41
N TYR A 703 10.43 7.36 15.21
CA TYR A 703 9.23 6.91 15.88
C TYR A 703 8.13 7.96 15.91
N SER A 704 6.90 7.52 16.15
CA SER A 704 5.72 8.37 16.33
C SER A 704 5.01 8.00 17.63
N ASP A 705 4.80 8.99 18.50
CA ASP A 705 3.96 8.88 19.68
C ASP A 705 2.53 9.26 19.30
N GLU A 706 1.57 8.41 19.68
CA GLU A 706 0.14 8.60 19.41
C GLU A 706 -0.64 8.70 20.69
N LEU A 707 -1.51 9.70 20.76
CA LEU A 707 -2.62 9.79 21.70
C LEU A 707 -3.92 9.83 20.91
N ASN A 708 -4.86 8.99 21.24
CA ASN A 708 -6.18 9.03 20.63
C ASN A 708 -7.29 8.93 21.66
N LEU A 709 -8.41 9.57 21.33
CA LEU A 709 -9.66 9.56 22.10
C LEU A 709 -10.83 9.52 21.14
N GLY A 710 -11.87 8.79 21.49
CA GLY A 710 -13.06 8.74 20.67
C GLY A 710 -14.29 8.24 21.40
N ALA A 711 -15.41 8.34 20.71
CA ALA A 711 -16.68 7.80 21.17
C ALA A 711 -17.44 7.20 19.99
N GLN A 712 -18.06 6.07 20.23
CA GLN A 712 -19.01 5.46 19.33
C GLN A 712 -20.40 5.51 19.97
N GLN A 713 -21.36 6.00 19.20
CA GLN A 713 -22.75 6.15 19.65
C GLN A 713 -23.68 5.52 18.63
N ARG A 714 -24.55 4.63 19.10
CA ARG A 714 -25.67 4.17 18.29
C ARG A 714 -26.83 5.17 18.46
N ILE A 715 -27.27 5.75 17.34
CA ILE A 715 -28.40 6.67 17.28
C ILE A 715 -29.42 6.05 16.32
N TYR A 716 -30.54 5.56 16.83
CA TYR A 716 -31.49 4.75 16.05
C TYR A 716 -30.80 3.58 15.36
N ASP A 717 -30.97 3.45 14.06
CA ASP A 717 -30.36 2.41 13.23
C ASP A 717 -29.04 2.82 12.60
N THR A 718 -28.33 3.80 13.18
CA THR A 718 -27.01 4.25 12.72
C THR A 718 -25.96 4.21 13.83
N VAL A 719 -24.71 3.98 13.45
CA VAL A 719 -23.54 4.04 14.33
C VAL A 719 -22.70 5.24 13.95
N TRP A 720 -22.47 6.10 14.90
CA TRP A 720 -21.67 7.32 14.81
C TRP A 720 -20.36 7.10 15.56
N THR A 721 -19.22 7.24 14.90
CA THR A 721 -17.90 7.14 15.52
C THR A 721 -17.18 8.45 15.36
N LEU A 722 -16.90 9.12 16.47
CA LEU A 722 -16.07 10.32 16.54
C LEU A 722 -14.71 9.93 17.10
N LYS A 723 -13.64 10.40 16.47
CA LYS A 723 -12.27 10.07 16.89
C LYS A 723 -11.35 11.29 16.72
N TRP A 724 -10.51 11.54 17.70
CA TRP A 724 -9.39 12.45 17.66
C TRP A 724 -8.10 11.64 17.78
N VAL A 725 -7.13 11.95 16.93
CA VAL A 725 -5.81 11.35 16.93
C VAL A 725 -4.78 12.48 16.89
N HIS A 726 -3.92 12.51 17.88
CA HIS A 726 -2.73 13.35 17.92
C HIS A 726 -1.49 12.48 17.72
N ARG A 727 -0.59 12.90 16.83
CA ARG A 727 0.68 12.24 16.58
C ARG A 727 1.83 13.22 16.62
N GLU A 728 2.92 12.78 17.22
CA GLU A 728 4.20 13.49 17.26
C GLU A 728 5.30 12.54 16.80
N ALA A 729 5.80 12.74 15.58
CA ALA A 729 6.90 11.94 15.06
C ALA A 729 8.23 12.61 15.33
N LYS A 730 9.16 11.84 15.87
CA LYS A 730 10.48 12.27 16.33
C LYS A 730 11.59 11.44 15.70
N ASP A 731 12.79 11.94 15.79
CA ASP A 731 14.01 11.30 15.27
C ASP A 731 13.89 10.95 13.77
N GLN A 732 13.05 11.68 13.00
CA GLN A 732 12.91 11.44 11.58
C GLN A 732 14.20 11.77 10.86
N PHE A 733 14.51 10.99 9.83
CA PHE A 733 15.70 11.20 9.04
C PHE A 733 15.61 12.51 8.26
N ALA A 734 16.68 13.25 8.28
CA ALA A 734 16.90 14.46 7.52
C ALA A 734 18.33 14.47 7.00
N ALA A 735 18.51 14.85 5.73
CA ALA A 735 19.82 15.04 5.14
C ALA A 735 20.29 16.47 5.39
N GLU A 736 21.35 16.67 6.18
CA GLU A 736 21.95 17.96 6.45
C GLU A 736 23.25 18.12 5.67
N ARG A 737 23.47 19.30 5.15
CA ARG A 737 24.70 19.62 4.43
C ARG A 737 25.73 20.20 5.35
N ASP A 738 26.86 19.52 5.52
CA ASP A 738 28.06 20.13 6.08
C ASP A 738 28.65 21.12 5.06
N THR A 739 28.59 22.40 5.36
CA THR A 739 29.07 23.48 4.48
C THR A 739 30.60 23.52 4.35
N ALA A 740 31.32 22.98 5.32
CA ALA A 740 32.79 22.95 5.31
C ALA A 740 33.32 21.83 4.42
N THR A 741 32.76 20.64 4.54
CA THR A 741 33.16 19.46 3.76
C THR A 741 32.36 19.31 2.46
N LYS A 742 31.27 20.05 2.31
CA LYS A 742 30.27 19.94 1.21
C LYS A 742 29.68 18.52 1.11
N THR A 743 29.64 17.82 2.23
CA THR A 743 29.05 16.48 2.34
C THR A 743 27.66 16.55 2.95
N TYR A 744 26.82 15.58 2.67
CA TYR A 744 25.53 15.41 3.33
C TYR A 744 25.65 14.33 4.41
N GLU A 745 25.19 14.63 5.60
CA GLU A 745 25.08 13.69 6.69
C GLU A 745 23.62 13.45 6.99
N LEU A 746 23.27 12.19 7.21
CA LEU A 746 21.94 11.84 7.67
C LEU A 746 21.87 12.07 9.18
N THR A 747 20.84 12.80 9.61
CA THR A 747 20.62 13.16 11.02
C THR A 747 19.25 12.71 11.49
N ASN A 748 18.96 12.80 12.79
CA ASN A 748 17.65 12.57 13.39
C ASN A 748 16.88 13.87 13.69
N ASN A 749 17.20 14.98 13.00
CA ASN A 749 16.61 16.28 13.29
C ASN A 749 15.22 16.49 12.67
N GLY A 750 14.76 15.54 11.87
CA GLY A 750 13.41 15.56 11.29
C GLY A 750 12.33 15.33 12.34
N LYS A 751 11.22 16.05 12.22
CA LYS A 751 10.04 15.91 13.07
C LYS A 751 8.75 16.22 12.30
N SER A 752 7.66 15.68 12.77
CA SER A 752 6.32 16.06 12.31
C SER A 752 5.31 15.96 13.45
N GLU A 753 4.25 16.74 13.35
CA GLU A 753 3.15 16.76 14.31
C GLU A 753 1.83 16.85 13.55
N SER A 754 0.81 16.15 14.04
CA SER A 754 -0.51 16.21 13.42
C SER A 754 -1.64 16.02 14.41
N ASP A 755 -2.76 16.70 14.13
CA ASP A 755 -4.04 16.53 14.78
C ASP A 755 -5.11 16.17 13.74
N THR A 756 -5.85 15.10 13.98
CA THR A 756 -6.93 14.66 13.11
C THR A 756 -8.19 14.41 13.92
N PHE A 757 -9.28 15.10 13.57
CA PHE A 757 -10.62 14.83 14.06
C PHE A 757 -11.41 14.17 12.95
N SER A 758 -11.97 12.98 13.19
CA SER A 758 -12.76 12.26 12.20
C SER A 758 -14.11 11.83 12.75
N LEU A 759 -15.09 11.88 11.86
CA LEU A 759 -16.44 11.38 12.08
C LEU A 759 -16.76 10.34 11.02
N MET A 760 -17.26 9.19 11.44
CA MET A 760 -17.76 8.13 10.57
C MET A 760 -19.17 7.78 10.96
N VAL A 761 -20.06 7.63 9.96
CA VAL A 761 -21.46 7.25 10.16
C VAL A 761 -21.80 6.13 9.20
N LYS A 762 -22.39 5.07 9.72
CA LYS A 762 -22.88 3.95 8.92
C LYS A 762 -24.17 3.37 9.52
N PRO A 763 -25.05 2.75 8.73
CA PRO A 763 -26.23 2.08 9.27
C PRO A 763 -25.79 0.82 10.02
N VAL A 764 -26.60 0.40 10.98
CA VAL A 764 -26.44 -0.88 11.68
C VAL A 764 -26.69 -2.06 10.75
N SER A 765 -27.70 -1.92 9.90
CA SER A 765 -28.05 -2.90 8.86
C SER A 765 -28.45 -2.16 7.58
N PRO A 766 -28.33 -2.77 6.41
CA PRO A 766 -28.89 -2.21 5.19
C PRO A 766 -30.38 -1.87 5.35
N ILE A 767 -30.83 -0.83 4.67
CA ILE A 767 -32.23 -0.41 4.65
C ILE A 767 -32.92 -1.13 3.50
N GLU A 768 -33.93 -1.92 3.81
CA GLU A 768 -34.77 -2.57 2.81
C GLU A 768 -36.05 -1.77 2.57
N TRP A 769 -36.26 -1.39 1.32
CA TRP A 769 -37.48 -0.71 0.90
C TRP A 769 -37.93 -1.22 -0.46
N ASN A 770 -39.14 -1.80 -0.51
CA ASN A 770 -39.76 -2.29 -1.72
C ASN A 770 -38.87 -3.21 -2.59
N SER A 771 -38.23 -4.21 -1.95
CA SER A 771 -37.27 -5.15 -2.54
C SER A 771 -35.97 -4.51 -3.05
N THR A 772 -35.69 -3.27 -2.67
CA THR A 772 -34.42 -2.60 -2.93
C THR A 772 -33.66 -2.50 -1.62
N VAL A 773 -32.36 -2.82 -1.65
CA VAL A 773 -31.48 -2.79 -0.49
C VAL A 773 -30.55 -1.60 -0.61
N PHE A 774 -30.52 -0.75 0.42
CA PHE A 774 -29.65 0.40 0.49
C PHE A 774 -28.62 0.21 1.62
N SER A 775 -27.37 0.28 1.30
CA SER A 775 -26.27 0.41 2.26
C SER A 775 -25.51 1.69 2.00
N TRP A 776 -25.11 2.37 3.08
CA TRP A 776 -24.42 3.64 2.92
C TRP A 776 -23.38 3.84 4.03
N SER A 777 -22.41 4.69 3.75
CA SER A 777 -21.45 5.17 4.74
C SER A 777 -21.11 6.62 4.44
N ALA A 778 -20.90 7.40 5.49
CA ALA A 778 -20.46 8.79 5.38
C ALA A 778 -19.31 9.02 6.35
N GLY A 779 -18.35 9.81 5.94
CA GLY A 779 -17.22 10.17 6.80
C GLY A 779 -16.72 11.57 6.50
N ALA A 780 -16.14 12.19 7.51
CA ALA A 780 -15.46 13.47 7.38
C ALA A 780 -14.28 13.55 8.33
N ASN A 781 -13.25 14.33 7.97
CA ASN A 781 -12.17 14.66 8.88
C ASN A 781 -11.79 16.12 8.80
N ILE A 782 -11.21 16.60 9.89
CA ILE A 782 -10.48 17.87 9.97
C ILE A 782 -9.05 17.50 10.35
N HIS A 783 -8.08 17.95 9.57
CA HIS A 783 -6.68 17.60 9.72
C HIS A 783 -5.78 18.84 9.71
N LYS A 784 -4.81 18.83 10.62
CA LYS A 784 -3.73 19.80 10.65
C LYS A 784 -2.42 19.05 10.85
N SER A 785 -1.41 19.32 10.03
CA SER A 785 -0.09 18.75 10.19
C SER A 785 1.02 19.74 9.87
N THR A 786 2.16 19.50 10.48
CA THR A 786 3.44 20.16 10.17
C THR A 786 4.50 19.11 9.95
N SER A 787 5.44 19.34 9.06
CA SER A 787 6.54 18.41 8.78
C SER A 787 7.78 19.15 8.35
N SER A 788 8.93 18.73 8.87
CA SER A 788 10.22 19.35 8.57
C SER A 788 10.74 19.02 7.17
N ASN A 789 10.36 17.87 6.60
CA ASN A 789 10.82 17.38 5.31
C ASN A 789 9.70 16.65 4.56
N LYS A 790 9.77 16.64 3.24
CA LYS A 790 8.77 16.02 2.36
C LYS A 790 8.92 14.51 2.30
N ASP A 791 10.15 14.03 2.15
CA ASP A 791 10.49 12.60 2.05
C ASP A 791 11.85 12.33 2.73
N TYR A 792 12.31 11.08 2.69
CA TYR A 792 13.56 10.65 3.33
C TYR A 792 14.81 11.08 2.55
N ASP A 793 14.64 11.55 1.32
CA ASP A 793 15.73 11.89 0.40
C ASP A 793 15.82 13.40 0.11
N THR A 794 14.88 14.17 0.65
CA THR A 794 14.92 15.62 0.55
C THR A 794 16.10 16.14 1.35
N GLU A 795 17.07 16.72 0.65
CA GLU A 795 18.12 17.51 1.26
C GLU A 795 17.48 18.71 1.95
N ALA A 796 17.27 18.58 3.24
CA ALA A 796 16.78 19.68 4.05
C ALA A 796 17.90 20.09 4.99
N ASP A 797 18.52 21.21 4.72
CA ASP A 797 19.15 21.97 5.77
C ASP A 797 18.01 22.53 6.65
N LEU A 798 17.64 21.77 7.69
CA LEU A 798 16.49 22.07 8.53
C LEU A 798 16.66 23.36 9.32
N ASP A 799 17.88 23.73 9.61
CA ASP A 799 18.23 25.00 10.25
C ASP A 799 18.38 26.13 9.23
N ARG A 800 18.32 25.82 7.93
CA ARG A 800 18.37 26.83 6.87
C ARG A 800 17.26 27.84 7.10
N GLN A 801 17.65 29.10 7.04
CA GLN A 801 16.72 30.21 7.05
C GLN A 801 16.02 30.29 5.70
N ILE A 802 14.70 30.35 5.72
CA ILE A 802 13.83 30.55 4.55
C ILE A 802 12.88 31.71 4.84
N ILE A 803 12.39 32.31 3.77
CA ILE A 803 11.32 33.30 3.89
C ILE A 803 9.98 32.61 3.62
N TYR A 804 9.09 32.67 4.58
CA TYR A 804 7.74 32.13 4.48
C TYR A 804 6.72 33.21 4.78
N ASN A 805 5.87 33.52 3.79
CA ASN A 805 4.88 34.60 3.87
C ASN A 805 5.53 35.93 4.34
N GLY A 806 6.67 36.27 3.80
CA GLY A 806 7.41 37.50 4.09
C GLY A 806 8.17 37.52 5.43
N LYS A 807 8.22 36.41 6.17
CA LYS A 807 8.94 36.28 7.44
C LYS A 807 10.06 35.27 7.32
N MET A 808 11.22 35.65 7.87
CA MET A 808 12.35 34.70 8.03
C MET A 808 12.01 33.66 9.11
N ILE A 809 12.04 32.38 8.75
CA ILE A 809 11.85 31.23 9.65
C ILE A 809 12.88 30.14 9.34
N ARG A 810 13.01 29.16 10.22
CA ARG A 810 13.77 27.96 9.88
C ARG A 810 12.95 27.06 8.98
N ALA A 811 13.60 26.34 8.07
CA ALA A 811 12.93 25.41 7.16
C ALA A 811 12.12 24.33 7.90
N ILE A 812 12.58 23.91 9.09
CA ILE A 812 11.89 22.95 9.96
C ILE A 812 10.54 23.45 10.49
N ASP A 813 10.35 24.75 10.58
CA ASP A 813 9.15 25.36 11.12
C ASP A 813 8.10 25.66 10.02
N LYS A 814 8.43 25.33 8.75
CA LYS A 814 7.51 25.44 7.62
C LYS A 814 6.39 24.41 7.76
N PRO A 815 5.09 24.77 7.58
CA PRO A 815 3.99 23.80 7.56
C PRO A 815 4.21 22.70 6.49
N ALA A 816 3.58 21.54 6.67
CA ALA A 816 3.63 20.47 5.68
C ALA A 816 3.06 20.95 4.34
N ASP A 817 3.77 20.66 3.26
CA ASP A 817 3.40 21.09 1.91
C ASP A 817 2.72 19.96 1.09
N ASN A 818 2.67 18.74 1.62
CA ASN A 818 1.96 17.62 1.02
C ASN A 818 1.03 16.98 2.07
N TYR A 819 -0.11 16.42 1.64
CA TYR A 819 -1.13 15.84 2.51
C TYR A 819 -1.74 16.79 3.57
N ASN A 820 -1.48 18.09 3.45
CA ASN A 820 -2.01 19.09 4.39
C ASN A 820 -3.37 19.63 3.93
N ARG A 821 -4.37 18.74 3.84
CA ARG A 821 -5.74 19.09 3.46
C ARG A 821 -6.55 19.31 4.72
N PRO A 822 -7.11 20.53 4.93
CA PRO A 822 -7.70 20.91 6.21
C PRO A 822 -8.95 20.10 6.56
N TRP A 823 -9.72 19.66 5.57
CA TRP A 823 -10.82 18.75 5.78
C TRP A 823 -11.26 18.01 4.52
N THR A 824 -11.75 16.83 4.72
CA THR A 824 -12.33 16.00 3.66
C THR A 824 -13.63 15.38 4.13
N ALA A 825 -14.51 15.04 3.19
CA ALA A 825 -15.74 14.31 3.48
C ALA A 825 -16.08 13.36 2.34
N PHE A 826 -16.78 12.28 2.66
CA PHE A 826 -17.35 11.41 1.65
C PHE A 826 -18.73 10.91 2.04
N LEU A 827 -19.52 10.56 1.04
CA LEU A 827 -20.76 9.79 1.15
C LEU A 827 -20.73 8.70 0.10
N GLU A 828 -20.83 7.46 0.52
CA GLU A 828 -20.98 6.31 -0.37
C GLU A 828 -22.36 5.69 -0.14
N LEU A 829 -23.14 5.53 -1.20
CA LEU A 829 -24.44 4.87 -1.22
C LEU A 829 -24.38 3.71 -2.21
N ASN A 830 -24.69 2.52 -1.76
CA ASN A 830 -24.89 1.37 -2.60
C ASN A 830 -26.38 1.02 -2.62
N THR A 831 -26.94 0.87 -3.81
CA THR A 831 -28.33 0.52 -4.08
C THR A 831 -28.37 -0.80 -4.83
N GLU A 832 -28.84 -1.85 -4.20
CA GLU A 832 -29.08 -3.14 -4.83
C GLU A 832 -30.55 -3.26 -5.21
N ILE A 833 -30.82 -3.56 -6.49
CA ILE A 833 -32.17 -3.76 -7.03
C ILE A 833 -32.27 -5.20 -7.54
N PRO A 834 -32.55 -6.17 -6.64
CA PRO A 834 -32.55 -7.60 -6.99
C PRO A 834 -33.46 -7.95 -8.18
N ASN A 835 -34.65 -7.35 -8.25
CA ASN A 835 -35.59 -7.57 -9.34
C ASN A 835 -35.05 -7.18 -10.73
N TRP A 836 -34.11 -6.20 -10.75
CA TRP A 836 -33.42 -5.76 -11.98
C TRP A 836 -32.02 -6.35 -12.07
N ARG A 837 -31.57 -7.10 -11.06
CA ARG A 837 -30.21 -7.67 -10.97
C ARG A 837 -29.13 -6.60 -11.11
N LEU A 838 -29.39 -5.44 -10.54
CA LEU A 838 -28.60 -4.23 -10.69
C LEU A 838 -28.03 -3.82 -9.34
N ASP A 839 -26.72 -3.57 -9.32
CA ASP A 839 -25.99 -2.90 -8.23
C ASP A 839 -25.57 -1.51 -8.70
N TRP A 840 -25.87 -0.50 -7.94
CA TRP A 840 -25.46 0.87 -8.23
C TRP A 840 -24.81 1.54 -7.01
N THR A 841 -23.50 1.73 -7.06
CA THR A 841 -22.74 2.46 -6.04
C THR A 841 -22.47 3.87 -6.51
N GLN A 842 -22.72 4.82 -5.64
CA GLN A 842 -22.49 6.24 -5.81
C GLN A 842 -21.55 6.71 -4.70
N ARG A 843 -20.42 7.31 -5.04
CA ARG A 843 -19.47 7.86 -4.07
C ARG A 843 -19.24 9.34 -4.37
N LEU A 844 -19.69 10.17 -3.46
CA LEU A 844 -19.38 11.60 -3.41
C LEU A 844 -18.17 11.81 -2.51
N SER A 845 -17.11 12.39 -3.03
CA SER A 845 -15.94 12.81 -2.25
C SER A 845 -15.77 14.32 -2.35
N TYR A 846 -15.49 14.93 -1.22
CA TYR A 846 -15.29 16.36 -1.11
C TYR A 846 -14.00 16.66 -0.36
N VAL A 847 -13.19 17.56 -0.90
CA VAL A 847 -11.97 18.08 -0.27
C VAL A 847 -12.14 19.59 -0.13
N GLY A 848 -12.03 20.09 1.10
CA GLY A 848 -12.12 21.51 1.37
C GLY A 848 -11.00 22.30 0.72
N GLY A 849 -11.25 23.57 0.46
CA GLY A 849 -10.21 24.48 -0.04
C GLY A 849 -9.03 24.53 0.93
N TYR A 850 -7.83 24.59 0.41
CA TYR A 850 -6.60 24.54 1.20
C TYR A 850 -5.57 25.52 0.65
N LYS A 851 -4.56 25.77 1.47
CA LYS A 851 -3.40 26.56 1.08
C LYS A 851 -2.23 25.62 0.84
N ALA A 852 -1.59 25.73 -0.30
CA ALA A 852 -0.35 25.04 -0.58
C ALA A 852 0.83 26.01 -0.46
N ILE A 853 1.98 25.47 -0.07
CA ILE A 853 3.19 26.25 0.10
C ILE A 853 4.03 26.08 -1.16
N LYS A 854 4.20 27.18 -1.87
CA LYS A 854 4.92 27.20 -3.13
C LYS A 854 6.20 28.02 -3.01
N ARG A 855 7.30 27.45 -3.50
CA ARG A 855 8.53 28.23 -3.69
C ARG A 855 8.31 29.17 -4.87
N THR A 856 8.40 30.46 -4.61
CA THR A 856 8.18 31.51 -5.64
C THR A 856 9.47 31.99 -6.26
N GLU A 857 10.53 32.17 -5.46
CA GLU A 857 11.82 32.67 -5.92
C GLU A 857 12.97 32.25 -4.98
N THR A 858 14.18 32.49 -5.41
CA THR A 858 15.39 32.44 -4.56
C THR A 858 16.03 33.81 -4.59
N ILE A 859 16.30 34.39 -3.44
CA ILE A 859 16.90 35.71 -3.31
C ILE A 859 18.28 35.64 -2.65
N ASN A 860 19.08 36.70 -2.83
CA ASN A 860 20.37 36.85 -2.13
C ASN A 860 20.21 37.91 -1.04
N CYS A 861 20.45 37.54 0.20
CA CYS A 861 20.48 38.41 1.36
C CYS A 861 21.88 39.02 1.52
N PRO A 862 22.03 40.30 1.98
CA PRO A 862 20.98 41.12 2.60
C PRO A 862 20.24 42.09 1.66
N ASP A 863 20.26 41.88 0.35
CA ASP A 863 19.73 42.85 -0.66
C ASP A 863 18.20 43.01 -0.63
N ASP A 864 17.50 42.26 0.22
CA ASP A 864 16.04 42.24 0.35
C ASP A 864 15.62 42.49 1.81
N ASP A 865 14.64 43.35 2.02
CA ASP A 865 14.14 43.71 3.37
C ASP A 865 13.58 42.50 4.18
N ARG A 866 13.16 41.46 3.50
CA ARG A 866 12.66 40.22 4.11
C ARG A 866 13.76 39.38 4.79
N CYS A 867 15.01 39.69 4.56
CA CYS A 867 16.17 38.92 5.02
C CYS A 867 16.44 38.98 6.53
N SER A 868 15.88 39.96 7.25
CA SER A 868 15.97 40.03 8.72
C SER A 868 17.40 39.85 9.29
N GLY A 869 18.41 40.34 8.59
CA GLY A 869 19.83 40.26 9.00
C GLY A 869 20.55 38.98 8.58
N TYR A 870 19.90 38.07 7.89
CA TYR A 870 20.52 36.89 7.26
C TYR A 870 21.40 37.33 6.08
N VAL A 871 22.52 36.63 5.87
CA VAL A 871 23.44 36.89 4.74
C VAL A 871 23.60 35.55 3.99
N GLY A 872 23.29 35.53 2.72
CA GLY A 872 23.38 34.34 1.86
C GLY A 872 22.16 34.16 0.96
N SER A 873 22.18 33.11 0.17
CA SER A 873 21.03 32.78 -0.71
C SER A 873 19.93 32.09 0.11
N THR A 874 18.70 32.53 -0.05
CA THR A 874 17.53 31.91 0.62
C THR A 874 16.34 31.77 -0.33
N ASP A 875 15.50 30.76 -0.08
CA ASP A 875 14.27 30.53 -0.85
C ASP A 875 13.09 31.24 -0.20
N VAL A 876 12.23 31.79 -1.05
CA VAL A 876 10.97 32.43 -0.66
C VAL A 876 9.83 31.48 -0.95
N TYR A 877 9.01 31.25 0.07
CA TYR A 877 7.82 30.43 0.01
C TYR A 877 6.58 31.27 0.33
N GLU A 878 5.55 31.10 -0.46
CA GLU A 878 4.28 31.76 -0.29
C GLU A 878 3.12 30.76 -0.31
N GLU A 879 2.04 31.10 0.37
CA GLU A 879 0.80 30.32 0.33
C GLU A 879 -0.02 30.68 -0.91
N GLU A 880 -0.34 29.66 -1.71
CA GLU A 880 -1.31 29.76 -2.80
C GLU A 880 -2.63 29.10 -2.37
N GLN A 881 -3.75 29.81 -2.53
CA GLN A 881 -5.06 29.30 -2.15
C GLN A 881 -5.67 28.47 -3.26
N TYR A 882 -6.06 27.22 -2.94
CA TYR A 882 -6.80 26.32 -3.82
C TYR A 882 -8.26 26.20 -3.38
N GLY A 883 -9.15 26.09 -4.35
CA GLY A 883 -10.58 25.92 -4.11
C GLY A 883 -10.98 24.53 -3.67
N ASN A 884 -12.28 24.36 -3.41
CA ASN A 884 -12.87 23.09 -3.02
C ASN A 884 -12.89 22.10 -4.20
N ASN A 885 -12.56 20.86 -3.95
CA ASN A 885 -12.62 19.78 -4.92
C ASN A 885 -13.77 18.84 -4.59
N MET A 886 -14.55 18.45 -5.60
CA MET A 886 -15.67 17.53 -5.46
C MET A 886 -15.65 16.51 -6.59
N LEU A 887 -15.77 15.24 -6.24
CA LEU A 887 -15.83 14.11 -7.17
C LEU A 887 -17.07 13.29 -6.86
N LEU A 888 -17.85 12.99 -7.88
CA LEU A 888 -18.94 12.01 -7.84
C LEU A 888 -18.56 10.86 -8.76
N ASP A 889 -18.36 9.67 -8.19
CA ASP A 889 -18.03 8.46 -8.91
C ASP A 889 -19.21 7.48 -8.84
N TRP A 890 -19.53 6.81 -9.95
CA TRP A 890 -20.55 5.77 -10.02
C TRP A 890 -19.94 4.46 -10.45
N ARG A 891 -20.42 3.37 -9.86
CA ARG A 891 -20.31 2.01 -10.41
C ARG A 891 -21.69 1.42 -10.56
N ILE A 892 -22.01 0.98 -11.76
CA ILE A 892 -23.27 0.34 -12.10
C ILE A 892 -22.92 -1.05 -12.64
N ALA A 893 -23.48 -2.10 -12.05
CA ALA A 893 -23.22 -3.47 -12.48
C ALA A 893 -24.54 -4.26 -12.63
N TYR A 894 -24.68 -4.93 -13.76
CA TYR A 894 -25.79 -5.82 -14.07
C TYR A 894 -25.29 -7.26 -14.08
N THR A 895 -26.00 -8.17 -13.41
CA THR A 895 -25.65 -9.58 -13.34
C THR A 895 -26.72 -10.43 -14.01
N GLN A 896 -26.36 -11.11 -15.11
CA GLN A 896 -27.21 -12.07 -15.80
C GLN A 896 -26.84 -13.49 -15.38
N PRO A 897 -27.70 -14.22 -14.65
CA PRO A 897 -27.54 -15.65 -14.43
C PRO A 897 -27.68 -16.45 -15.73
N LEU A 898 -26.80 -17.42 -15.92
CA LEU A 898 -26.77 -18.36 -17.06
C LEU A 898 -26.69 -19.78 -16.50
N GLY A 899 -27.79 -20.26 -15.90
CA GLY A 899 -27.81 -21.51 -15.13
C GLY A 899 -27.00 -21.37 -13.85
N LYS A 900 -25.97 -22.22 -13.67
CA LYS A 900 -25.02 -22.11 -12.53
C LYS A 900 -23.94 -21.02 -12.70
N GLN A 901 -23.89 -20.38 -13.84
CA GLN A 901 -22.89 -19.41 -14.22
C GLN A 901 -23.48 -17.99 -14.18
N ASN A 902 -22.62 -16.99 -14.14
CA ASN A 902 -23.06 -15.60 -14.20
C ASN A 902 -22.21 -14.78 -15.17
N LEU A 903 -22.90 -13.90 -15.91
CA LEU A 903 -22.27 -12.86 -16.68
C LEU A 903 -22.57 -11.51 -16.00
N LYS A 904 -21.53 -10.83 -15.51
CA LYS A 904 -21.64 -9.50 -14.92
C LYS A 904 -21.06 -8.48 -15.88
N VAL A 905 -21.81 -7.43 -16.15
CA VAL A 905 -21.36 -6.28 -16.94
C VAL A 905 -21.37 -5.06 -16.04
N GLY A 906 -20.23 -4.39 -15.91
CA GLY A 906 -20.05 -3.23 -15.07
C GLY A 906 -19.63 -2.00 -15.87
N VAL A 907 -20.05 -0.84 -15.39
CA VAL A 907 -19.61 0.47 -15.88
C VAL A 907 -19.24 1.32 -14.69
N ASP A 908 -17.97 1.79 -14.66
CA ASP A 908 -17.58 2.85 -13.74
C ASP A 908 -17.57 4.20 -14.47
N VAL A 909 -18.15 5.21 -13.86
CA VAL A 909 -18.11 6.60 -14.33
C VAL A 909 -17.45 7.44 -13.26
N LEU A 910 -16.18 7.75 -13.46
CA LEU A 910 -15.42 8.58 -12.53
C LEU A 910 -15.64 10.05 -12.85
N ASN A 911 -15.76 10.90 -11.84
CA ASN A 911 -16.08 12.32 -11.97
C ASN A 911 -17.29 12.56 -12.87
N VAL A 912 -18.43 11.96 -12.52
CA VAL A 912 -19.70 12.04 -13.27
C VAL A 912 -20.08 13.48 -13.66
N LEU A 913 -19.84 14.42 -12.75
CA LEU A 913 -20.17 15.84 -12.94
C LEU A 913 -19.19 16.55 -13.88
N ASN A 914 -18.10 15.87 -14.30
CA ASN A 914 -17.01 16.46 -15.08
C ASN A 914 -16.48 17.77 -14.48
N LYS A 915 -16.37 17.83 -13.15
CA LYS A 915 -15.90 19.03 -12.45
C LYS A 915 -14.39 19.18 -12.58
N ALA A 916 -13.94 20.37 -12.91
CA ALA A 916 -12.54 20.72 -12.90
C ALA A 916 -12.07 20.95 -11.44
N ASN A 917 -11.27 20.04 -10.92
CA ASN A 917 -10.73 20.08 -9.58
C ASN A 917 -9.25 20.46 -9.67
N LYS A 918 -8.92 21.71 -9.36
CA LYS A 918 -7.53 22.22 -9.40
C LYS A 918 -6.79 21.81 -8.13
N ASN A 919 -5.58 21.28 -8.29
CA ASN A 919 -4.61 21.03 -7.22
C ASN A 919 -3.29 21.78 -7.49
N GLU A 920 -2.29 21.59 -6.65
CA GLU A 920 -1.00 22.31 -6.74
C GLU A 920 -0.27 22.08 -8.05
N SER A 921 -0.30 20.85 -8.52
CA SER A 921 0.46 20.44 -9.70
C SER A 921 -0.31 20.75 -10.98
N ASN A 922 -1.62 20.51 -10.99
CA ASN A 922 -2.48 20.63 -12.17
C ASN A 922 -3.97 20.44 -11.81
N TYR A 923 -4.74 19.91 -12.74
CA TYR A 923 -6.13 19.52 -12.53
C TYR A 923 -6.27 18.01 -12.36
N GLY A 924 -7.18 17.60 -11.51
CA GLY A 924 -7.69 16.24 -11.48
C GLY A 924 -8.37 15.86 -12.80
N LEU A 925 -8.43 14.55 -13.06
CA LEU A 925 -9.03 14.00 -14.26
C LEU A 925 -10.52 14.38 -14.36
N GLY A 926 -10.98 14.74 -15.54
CA GLY A 926 -12.37 14.95 -15.86
C GLY A 926 -13.15 13.63 -15.88
N ARG A 927 -14.36 13.64 -16.50
CA ARG A 927 -15.17 12.44 -16.56
C ARG A 927 -14.48 11.34 -17.36
N GLN A 928 -14.40 10.15 -16.76
CA GLN A 928 -13.84 8.96 -17.38
C GLN A 928 -14.80 7.79 -17.26
N PHE A 929 -14.96 7.04 -18.37
CA PHE A 929 -15.76 5.82 -18.39
C PHE A 929 -14.86 4.59 -18.43
N TRP A 930 -15.23 3.57 -17.67
CA TRP A 930 -14.67 2.24 -17.70
C TRP A 930 -15.77 1.23 -17.98
N LEU A 931 -15.43 0.21 -18.73
CA LEU A 931 -16.32 -0.93 -18.99
C LEU A 931 -15.65 -2.20 -18.49
N ASP A 932 -16.37 -3.04 -17.75
CA ASP A 932 -15.90 -4.36 -17.37
C ASP A 932 -16.95 -5.44 -17.65
N VAL A 933 -16.46 -6.61 -17.99
CA VAL A 933 -17.25 -7.82 -18.19
C VAL A 933 -16.60 -8.95 -17.43
N THR A 934 -17.36 -9.66 -16.61
CA THR A 934 -16.90 -10.82 -15.84
C THR A 934 -17.85 -11.99 -16.08
N TYR A 935 -17.27 -13.13 -16.47
CA TYR A 935 -17.95 -14.41 -16.52
C TYR A 935 -17.46 -15.27 -15.38
N SER A 936 -18.36 -15.87 -14.61
CA SER A 936 -18.04 -16.72 -13.46
C SER A 936 -18.85 -18.02 -13.49
N TRP A 937 -18.21 -19.10 -13.06
CA TRP A 937 -18.78 -20.45 -13.01
C TRP A 937 -18.51 -21.15 -11.69
#